data_ec5b4ad378caf90665d49eb92999a892
#
_entry.id   ec5b4ad378caf90665d49eb92999a892
#
_cell.length_a   1.000
_cell.length_b   1.000
_cell.length_c   1.000
_cell.angle_alpha   90.00
_cell.angle_beta   90.00
_cell.angle_gamma   90.00
#
_symmetry.space_group_name_H-M   'P 1'
#
loop_
_entity.id
_entity.type
_entity.pdbx_description
1 polymer ?
#
loop_
_entity_poly.entity_id
_entity_poly.type
_entity_poly.pdbx_seq_one_letter_code
_entity_poly.pdbx_strand_id
1 'polypeptide(L)'
;MKLAFSTNGWEDFDWSDFYVTAKDLQFSGIEIHDIKREVFSGKNRPFNNDNIVETARKIAQMNLEIPVLDATCDVADPEKIEENIEEIREYIRIAKILKCPAIRLRAGKSNEDREVSDEPVIECIKATYREADDNGVSLLLETVGPYTDTERLRNVLNVFARDNVAAAWDIHHTVRYGNETPEKTIQNLGAYVLHVHIKDSEEVDGKIEYRLMGEGDLPIEDLMGALRSINYDYYISYEWIPSWLEELSDPGIVFPHFVNYMIQYEREAKVVGKSLYSNKTGTGKFIWKKEEIIDKTFPQVLDRLVEEFPDQYAFRFTTLDYTRTYSQFRDDVDAFARTLIALGVKQGSHVAIWSTNLPQWYISFWACCRIGAVLVTMNTAYKIHEAEYLLRNSDTHTLIMIDGYRDSNYAEIIAELCPELATNTPGKALHTKRLPFLRHIINVTSKKPGCLTWDDALALGESVPIEEVYRRSSLVDKHDVCNMQYTSGTTGFPKGVMLTHYNVVNNGKCIGDRMDLSTADRMMIQVPMFHCFGMVLAMTASMTHGVTLSPIPYFSTKPALACINQEKITCFHGVPTMFIAMLEHEDFEKTDFSHMRTGIMAGSPCPIAVMKDVVEKMHMSEITIVYGQTEASPGCTMSTTDDPLEVRVTTVGRPLPGVECKIVDPETGAELPDGENGEFVARGYNIMKGYYKMPQATAQAIDEDGWLHTGDLACRTPEGNFKITGRLKDMIIRGGENIYPKEIEEFIYTYDKVKDVQVIGVPDEALGEEILAAVVPKEGETITEEEIKQYVKDHMAKHKIPKYVDIVDGFPMNAAGKILKYKMREAAVEKYNLKKADSIETA
;
A
#
# COMPACT_ATOMS: atom_id res chain seq x y z
N MET A 1 -20.10 3.43 12.25
CA MET A 1 -20.06 4.81 12.84
C MET A 1 -21.01 4.85 14.03
N LYS A 2 -20.67 5.59 15.08
CA LYS A 2 -21.47 5.75 16.29
C LYS A 2 -22.08 7.15 16.32
N LEU A 3 -23.31 7.30 16.81
CA LEU A 3 -23.94 8.61 16.94
C LEU A 3 -23.75 9.16 18.34
N ALA A 4 -23.43 10.45 18.41
CA ALA A 4 -23.38 11.24 19.63
C ALA A 4 -24.07 12.59 19.42
N PHE A 5 -24.26 13.34 20.46
CA PHE A 5 -24.68 14.75 20.41
C PHE A 5 -23.85 15.58 21.37
N SER A 6 -23.68 16.86 21.04
CA SER A 6 -22.98 17.82 21.88
C SER A 6 -23.93 18.44 22.88
N THR A 7 -23.45 18.66 24.11
CA THR A 7 -24.17 19.40 25.16
C THR A 7 -24.12 20.90 24.94
N ASN A 8 -23.47 21.38 23.89
CA ASN A 8 -23.36 22.79 23.55
C ASN A 8 -24.76 23.43 23.30
N GLY A 9 -25.04 24.59 23.94
CA GLY A 9 -26.29 25.35 23.75
C GLY A 9 -27.47 24.90 24.59
N TRP A 10 -27.42 23.75 25.26
CA TRP A 10 -28.50 23.20 26.07
C TRP A 10 -28.35 23.65 27.55
N GLU A 11 -28.58 24.94 27.83
CA GLU A 11 -28.33 25.53 29.14
C GLU A 11 -29.41 25.16 30.19
N ASP A 12 -30.61 24.82 29.73
CA ASP A 12 -31.74 24.44 30.59
C ASP A 12 -31.74 22.96 31.00
N PHE A 13 -30.84 22.15 30.40
CA PHE A 13 -30.70 20.74 30.75
C PHE A 13 -29.84 20.58 32.01
N ASP A 14 -30.27 19.70 32.92
CA ASP A 14 -29.35 19.17 33.93
C ASP A 14 -28.61 17.93 33.43
N TRP A 15 -27.65 17.44 34.22
CA TRP A 15 -26.87 16.27 33.81
C TRP A 15 -27.72 15.03 33.55
N SER A 16 -28.84 14.87 34.30
CA SER A 16 -29.75 13.73 34.12
C SER A 16 -30.48 13.79 32.79
N ASP A 17 -30.82 14.98 32.30
CA ASP A 17 -31.53 15.13 31.02
C ASP A 17 -30.67 14.67 29.86
N PHE A 18 -29.38 14.99 29.88
CA PHE A 18 -28.47 14.52 28.80
C PHE A 18 -28.37 13.03 28.72
N TYR A 19 -28.14 12.32 29.84
CA TYR A 19 -27.95 10.84 29.73
C TYR A 19 -29.28 10.12 29.54
N VAL A 20 -30.42 10.63 30.00
CA VAL A 20 -31.73 10.07 29.69
C VAL A 20 -32.05 10.21 28.20
N THR A 21 -31.82 11.37 27.62
CA THR A 21 -31.98 11.63 26.19
C THR A 21 -31.10 10.70 25.36
N ALA A 22 -29.82 10.55 25.73
CA ALA A 22 -28.91 9.65 25.04
C ALA A 22 -29.42 8.21 25.06
N LYS A 23 -29.88 7.72 26.18
CA LYS A 23 -30.37 6.36 26.36
C LYS A 23 -31.67 6.12 25.58
N ASP A 24 -32.65 7.04 25.71
CA ASP A 24 -33.97 6.87 25.12
C ASP A 24 -33.92 6.90 23.58
N LEU A 25 -33.01 7.69 23.02
CA LEU A 25 -32.80 7.82 21.59
C LEU A 25 -31.70 6.91 21.04
N GLN A 26 -31.12 6.04 21.88
CA GLN A 26 -30.08 5.08 21.51
C GLN A 26 -28.80 5.71 20.94
N PHE A 27 -28.43 6.91 21.38
CA PHE A 27 -27.11 7.44 21.14
C PHE A 27 -26.04 6.55 21.78
N SER A 28 -24.89 6.47 21.17
CA SER A 28 -23.73 5.76 21.72
C SER A 28 -22.87 6.61 22.62
N GLY A 29 -22.98 7.95 22.50
CA GLY A 29 -22.14 8.88 23.26
C GLY A 29 -22.75 10.26 23.48
N ILE A 30 -22.17 10.96 24.45
CA ILE A 30 -22.49 12.37 24.79
C ILE A 30 -21.19 13.14 24.76
N GLU A 31 -21.09 14.14 23.90
CA GLU A 31 -19.99 15.08 23.86
C GLU A 31 -20.20 16.19 24.89
N ILE A 32 -19.24 16.41 25.74
CA ILE A 32 -19.34 17.36 26.85
C ILE A 32 -18.66 18.67 26.49
N HIS A 33 -19.45 19.68 26.22
CA HIS A 33 -18.98 21.04 26.00
C HIS A 33 -18.84 21.80 27.30
N ASP A 34 -17.67 22.38 27.57
CA ASP A 34 -17.35 23.22 28.72
C ASP A 34 -17.78 22.61 30.05
N ILE A 35 -16.92 21.80 30.65
CA ILE A 35 -17.14 21.19 31.97
C ILE A 35 -17.29 22.22 33.12
N LYS A 36 -16.92 23.49 32.90
CA LYS A 36 -17.02 24.58 33.89
C LYS A 36 -18.38 25.26 33.88
N ARG A 37 -19.27 24.96 32.90
CA ARG A 37 -20.63 25.53 32.83
C ARG A 37 -21.44 25.22 34.05
N GLU A 38 -22.40 26.08 34.36
CA GLU A 38 -23.25 25.97 35.55
C GLU A 38 -24.01 24.63 35.59
N VAL A 39 -24.47 24.13 34.47
CA VAL A 39 -25.11 22.82 34.34
C VAL A 39 -24.25 21.67 34.87
N PHE A 40 -22.93 21.76 34.79
CA PHE A 40 -21.99 20.78 35.31
C PHE A 40 -21.35 21.18 36.63
N SER A 41 -21.21 22.43 36.93
CA SER A 41 -20.59 22.97 38.15
C SER A 41 -21.60 23.34 39.27
N GLY A 42 -22.88 23.42 38.92
CA GLY A 42 -23.97 23.76 39.81
C GLY A 42 -24.38 22.67 40.82
N LYS A 43 -25.69 22.42 40.97
CA LYS A 43 -26.27 21.52 42.00
C LYS A 43 -25.72 20.09 42.00
N ASN A 44 -25.52 19.47 40.85
CA ASN A 44 -25.14 18.07 40.76
C ASN A 44 -23.62 17.85 40.58
N ARG A 45 -22.89 18.84 40.14
CA ARG A 45 -21.41 18.85 39.94
C ARG A 45 -20.81 17.51 39.41
N PRO A 46 -21.32 16.97 38.30
CA PRO A 46 -20.98 15.61 37.89
C PRO A 46 -19.47 15.38 37.61
N PHE A 47 -18.76 16.45 37.26
CA PHE A 47 -17.35 16.38 36.88
C PHE A 47 -16.39 16.95 37.96
N ASN A 48 -16.87 17.29 39.15
CA ASN A 48 -16.00 17.71 40.24
C ASN A 48 -15.25 16.49 40.81
N ASN A 49 -14.16 16.71 41.60
CA ASN A 49 -13.32 15.67 42.15
C ASN A 49 -14.07 14.64 42.99
N ASP A 50 -15.17 15.01 43.65
CA ASP A 50 -15.92 14.13 44.54
C ASP A 50 -16.86 13.19 43.78
N ASN A 51 -17.41 13.63 42.66
CA ASN A 51 -18.48 12.93 41.93
C ASN A 51 -18.03 12.27 40.61
N ILE A 52 -16.90 12.69 40.04
CA ILE A 52 -16.48 12.30 38.69
C ILE A 52 -16.32 10.76 38.49
N VAL A 53 -15.86 10.07 39.53
CA VAL A 53 -15.70 8.60 39.49
C VAL A 53 -17.07 7.92 39.46
N GLU A 54 -18.06 8.46 40.21
CA GLU A 54 -19.43 7.91 40.15
C GLU A 54 -20.10 8.23 38.82
N THR A 55 -19.87 9.42 38.30
CA THR A 55 -20.34 9.81 36.95
C THR A 55 -19.79 8.87 35.88
N ALA A 56 -18.49 8.60 35.90
CA ALA A 56 -17.87 7.66 34.96
C ALA A 56 -18.48 6.25 35.07
N ARG A 57 -18.74 5.77 36.27
CA ARG A 57 -19.38 4.48 36.52
C ARG A 57 -20.82 4.44 35.97
N LYS A 58 -21.61 5.48 36.18
CA LYS A 58 -23.00 5.59 35.67
C LYS A 58 -23.05 5.56 34.15
N ILE A 59 -22.18 6.34 33.47
CA ILE A 59 -22.05 6.35 32.01
C ILE A 59 -21.78 4.95 31.49
N ALA A 60 -20.77 4.27 32.07
CA ALA A 60 -20.39 2.91 31.68
C ALA A 60 -21.53 1.88 31.90
N GLN A 61 -22.29 2.00 33.00
CA GLN A 61 -23.42 1.13 33.30
C GLN A 61 -24.58 1.29 32.29
N MET A 62 -24.66 2.41 31.63
CA MET A 62 -25.67 2.71 30.59
C MET A 62 -25.19 2.35 29.18
N ASN A 63 -23.99 1.80 29.02
CA ASN A 63 -23.34 1.56 27.75
C ASN A 63 -23.17 2.86 26.91
N LEU A 64 -22.98 3.98 27.58
CA LEU A 64 -22.69 5.25 26.95
C LEU A 64 -21.19 5.54 27.05
N GLU A 65 -20.69 6.32 26.12
CA GLU A 65 -19.30 6.81 26.11
C GLU A 65 -19.30 8.34 26.08
N ILE A 66 -18.20 8.94 26.50
CA ILE A 66 -17.91 10.36 26.26
C ILE A 66 -16.83 10.38 25.18
N PRO A 67 -17.19 10.61 23.90
CA PRO A 67 -16.23 10.57 22.81
C PRO A 67 -15.24 11.72 22.85
N VAL A 68 -15.67 12.91 23.30
CA VAL A 68 -14.87 14.12 23.31
C VAL A 68 -15.28 15.01 24.48
N LEU A 69 -14.29 15.66 25.09
CA LEU A 69 -14.45 16.80 25.96
C LEU A 69 -14.05 18.07 25.21
N ASP A 70 -14.92 19.04 25.15
CA ASP A 70 -14.61 20.32 24.49
C ASP A 70 -14.00 21.29 25.47
N ALA A 71 -12.73 21.61 25.29
CA ALA A 71 -12.08 22.70 26.00
C ALA A 71 -12.49 24.06 25.41
N THR A 72 -12.66 25.03 26.28
CA THR A 72 -13.09 26.37 25.88
C THR A 72 -11.95 27.31 25.54
N CYS A 73 -10.71 26.87 25.76
CA CYS A 73 -9.53 27.66 25.51
C CYS A 73 -9.34 27.93 24.00
N ASP A 74 -8.97 29.17 23.69
CA ASP A 74 -8.52 29.59 22.36
C ASP A 74 -7.01 29.38 22.29
N VAL A 75 -6.57 28.23 21.74
CA VAL A 75 -5.14 27.89 21.67
C VAL A 75 -4.35 28.77 20.72
N ALA A 76 -5.00 29.62 19.91
CA ALA A 76 -4.34 30.58 19.03
C ALA A 76 -4.09 31.94 19.70
N ASP A 77 -4.59 32.17 20.92
CA ASP A 77 -4.39 33.42 21.66
C ASP A 77 -2.96 33.47 22.24
N PRO A 78 -2.07 34.34 21.71
CA PRO A 78 -0.69 34.40 22.15
C PRO A 78 -0.52 34.96 23.58
N GLU A 79 -1.53 35.65 24.12
CA GLU A 79 -1.49 36.20 25.46
C GLU A 79 -1.89 35.17 26.53
N LYS A 80 -2.45 34.01 26.11
CA LYS A 80 -3.01 33.01 27.02
C LYS A 80 -2.36 31.63 26.92
N ILE A 81 -1.17 31.54 26.36
CA ILE A 81 -0.50 30.23 26.11
C ILE A 81 -0.36 29.42 27.41
N GLU A 82 0.12 30.02 28.50
CA GLU A 82 0.29 29.33 29.79
C GLU A 82 -1.07 28.92 30.39
N GLU A 83 -2.08 29.77 30.31
CA GLU A 83 -3.44 29.50 30.81
C GLU A 83 -4.06 28.34 30.00
N ASN A 84 -3.91 28.36 28.69
CA ASN A 84 -4.40 27.31 27.79
C ASN A 84 -3.71 25.95 28.05
N ILE A 85 -2.40 25.95 28.29
CA ILE A 85 -1.65 24.73 28.65
C ILE A 85 -2.17 24.14 29.97
N GLU A 86 -2.43 24.96 30.98
CA GLU A 86 -2.96 24.47 32.25
C GLU A 86 -4.40 23.96 32.11
N GLU A 87 -5.22 24.61 31.31
CA GLU A 87 -6.57 24.13 31.00
C GLU A 87 -6.54 22.78 30.29
N ILE A 88 -5.71 22.61 29.26
CA ILE A 88 -5.57 21.35 28.55
C ILE A 88 -5.12 20.22 29.49
N ARG A 89 -4.19 20.47 30.40
CA ARG A 89 -3.77 19.49 31.42
C ARG A 89 -4.90 19.08 32.35
N GLU A 90 -5.73 20.02 32.77
CA GLU A 90 -6.92 19.72 33.59
C GLU A 90 -7.88 18.81 32.82
N TYR A 91 -8.14 19.11 31.53
CA TYR A 91 -9.00 18.30 30.70
C TYR A 91 -8.40 16.90 30.45
N ILE A 92 -7.08 16.75 30.28
CA ILE A 92 -6.40 15.45 30.19
C ILE A 92 -6.66 14.63 31.46
N ARG A 93 -6.50 15.21 32.64
CA ARG A 93 -6.77 14.55 33.92
C ARG A 93 -8.22 14.07 34.03
N ILE A 94 -9.17 14.88 33.60
CA ILE A 94 -10.60 14.55 33.63
C ILE A 94 -10.93 13.47 32.60
N ALA A 95 -10.41 13.59 31.36
CA ALA A 95 -10.58 12.64 30.30
C ALA A 95 -10.11 11.24 30.69
N LYS A 96 -8.96 11.14 31.37
CA LYS A 96 -8.47 9.89 31.94
C LYS A 96 -9.46 9.21 32.87
N ILE A 97 -10.05 9.97 33.80
CA ILE A 97 -11.00 9.42 34.80
C ILE A 97 -12.30 8.98 34.11
N LEU A 98 -12.79 9.76 33.16
CA LEU A 98 -14.00 9.47 32.38
C LEU A 98 -13.79 8.41 31.30
N LYS A 99 -12.53 8.01 31.04
CA LYS A 99 -12.14 7.19 29.89
C LYS A 99 -12.52 7.81 28.54
N CYS A 100 -12.51 9.14 28.48
CA CYS A 100 -12.75 9.89 27.28
C CYS A 100 -11.48 9.86 26.40
N PRO A 101 -11.56 9.43 25.13
CA PRO A 101 -10.39 9.26 24.29
C PRO A 101 -9.83 10.55 23.69
N ALA A 102 -10.58 11.67 23.76
CA ALA A 102 -10.17 12.89 23.07
C ALA A 102 -10.62 14.18 23.74
N ILE A 103 -9.85 15.24 23.49
CA ILE A 103 -10.15 16.62 23.89
C ILE A 103 -10.16 17.47 22.61
N ARG A 104 -11.23 18.19 22.38
CA ARG A 104 -11.33 19.15 21.28
C ARG A 104 -10.76 20.51 21.71
N LEU A 105 -9.93 21.07 20.83
CA LEU A 105 -9.29 22.37 20.98
C LEU A 105 -9.71 23.29 19.83
N ARG A 106 -9.90 24.56 20.12
CA ARG A 106 -10.28 25.57 19.13
C ARG A 106 -9.15 26.56 18.91
N ALA A 107 -8.97 26.98 17.66
CA ALA A 107 -8.08 28.08 17.29
C ALA A 107 -8.92 29.23 16.71
N GLY A 108 -8.92 30.40 17.39
CA GLY A 108 -9.73 31.54 17.03
C GLY A 108 -11.11 31.54 17.69
N LYS A 109 -11.67 32.74 17.82
CA LYS A 109 -12.94 32.94 18.51
C LYS A 109 -14.17 32.74 17.63
N SER A 110 -13.97 32.86 16.32
CA SER A 110 -15.03 32.72 15.34
C SER A 110 -14.50 32.14 14.04
N ASN A 111 -15.39 31.73 13.13
CA ASN A 111 -15.01 31.24 11.79
C ASN A 111 -14.44 32.35 10.88
N GLU A 112 -14.52 33.60 11.29
CA GLU A 112 -13.95 34.75 10.57
C GLU A 112 -12.51 35.07 10.99
N ASP A 113 -12.02 34.49 12.10
CA ASP A 113 -10.68 34.69 12.67
C ASP A 113 -9.63 33.90 11.88
N ARG A 114 -9.31 34.31 10.66
CA ARG A 114 -8.39 33.59 9.76
C ARG A 114 -6.93 34.04 9.85
N GLU A 115 -6.66 35.20 10.39
CA GLU A 115 -5.32 35.82 10.41
C GLU A 115 -4.51 35.52 11.68
N VAL A 116 -4.94 34.57 12.50
CA VAL A 116 -4.21 34.16 13.70
C VAL A 116 -2.97 33.34 13.36
N SER A 117 -1.93 33.43 14.20
CA SER A 117 -0.70 32.66 14.03
C SER A 117 -0.88 31.21 14.47
N ASP A 118 -0.20 30.28 13.79
CA ASP A 118 -0.13 28.86 14.19
C ASP A 118 0.88 28.62 15.34
N GLU A 119 1.78 29.57 15.62
CA GLU A 119 2.83 29.41 16.64
C GLU A 119 2.28 29.13 18.05
N PRO A 120 1.28 29.91 18.59
CA PRO A 120 0.70 29.61 19.90
C PRO A 120 0.04 28.23 19.95
N VAL A 121 -0.65 27.83 18.88
CA VAL A 121 -1.28 26.50 18.76
C VAL A 121 -0.24 25.40 18.88
N ILE A 122 0.84 25.53 18.11
CA ILE A 122 1.96 24.57 18.11
C ILE A 122 2.63 24.52 19.49
N GLU A 123 2.76 25.66 20.18
CA GLU A 123 3.37 25.74 21.51
C GLU A 123 2.49 25.04 22.56
N CYS A 124 1.20 25.32 22.60
CA CYS A 124 0.25 24.66 23.49
C CYS A 124 0.26 23.13 23.32
N ILE A 125 0.21 22.66 22.08
CA ILE A 125 0.21 21.23 21.80
C ILE A 125 1.57 20.60 22.15
N LYS A 126 2.72 21.23 21.79
CA LYS A 126 4.05 20.74 22.19
C LYS A 126 4.22 20.58 23.70
N ALA A 127 3.59 21.43 24.48
CA ALA A 127 3.65 21.38 25.95
C ALA A 127 2.80 20.25 26.55
N THR A 128 1.81 19.72 25.83
CA THR A 128 0.75 18.86 26.40
C THR A 128 0.60 17.51 25.72
N TYR A 129 1.02 17.33 24.46
CA TYR A 129 0.73 16.12 23.68
C TYR A 129 1.31 14.83 24.28
N ARG A 130 2.50 14.90 24.95
CA ARG A 130 3.09 13.72 25.60
C ARG A 130 2.31 13.30 26.82
N GLU A 131 1.88 14.26 27.63
CA GLU A 131 1.05 14.00 28.79
C GLU A 131 -0.32 13.44 28.38
N ALA A 132 -0.87 13.94 27.26
CA ALA A 132 -2.09 13.38 26.67
C ALA A 132 -1.88 11.91 26.23
N ASP A 133 -0.82 11.62 25.50
CA ASP A 133 -0.46 10.28 25.02
C ASP A 133 -0.28 9.29 26.18
N ASP A 134 0.48 9.68 27.20
CA ASP A 134 0.71 8.87 28.41
C ASP A 134 -0.59 8.54 29.16
N ASN A 135 -1.65 9.30 28.95
CA ASN A 135 -2.97 9.10 29.54
C ASN A 135 -4.01 8.52 28.54
N GLY A 136 -3.60 8.17 27.32
CA GLY A 136 -4.47 7.61 26.28
C GLY A 136 -5.47 8.61 25.72
N VAL A 137 -5.10 9.90 25.65
CA VAL A 137 -5.96 11.01 25.21
C VAL A 137 -5.40 11.64 23.95
N SER A 138 -6.25 11.86 22.96
CA SER A 138 -5.93 12.60 21.74
C SER A 138 -6.33 14.07 21.86
N LEU A 139 -5.50 14.96 21.33
CA LEU A 139 -5.77 16.39 21.21
C LEU A 139 -6.27 16.65 19.77
N LEU A 140 -7.51 17.10 19.63
CA LEU A 140 -8.16 17.32 18.36
C LEU A 140 -8.27 18.82 18.06
N LEU A 141 -7.64 19.30 17.00
CA LEU A 141 -7.86 20.63 16.48
C LEU A 141 -9.14 20.66 15.64
N GLU A 142 -10.07 21.52 15.98
CA GLU A 142 -11.30 21.68 15.22
C GLU A 142 -11.07 22.48 13.94
N THR A 143 -11.83 22.14 12.89
CA THR A 143 -11.88 22.89 11.61
C THR A 143 -12.68 24.19 11.76
N VAL A 144 -12.20 25.10 12.60
CA VAL A 144 -12.81 26.40 12.91
C VAL A 144 -11.78 27.51 12.71
N GLY A 145 -12.21 28.71 12.39
CA GLY A 145 -11.37 29.89 12.21
C GLY A 145 -10.31 29.65 11.12
N PRO A 146 -8.99 29.73 11.45
CA PRO A 146 -7.92 29.55 10.47
C PRO A 146 -7.93 28.15 9.87
N TYR A 147 -8.48 27.17 10.56
CA TYR A 147 -8.48 25.75 10.16
C TYR A 147 -9.71 25.30 9.39
N THR A 148 -10.59 26.26 9.03
CA THR A 148 -11.53 26.05 7.91
C THR A 148 -10.79 25.85 6.58
N ASP A 149 -9.54 26.32 6.47
CA ASP A 149 -8.53 25.90 5.49
C ASP A 149 -7.86 24.61 6.01
N THR A 150 -8.32 23.49 5.51
CA THR A 150 -7.86 22.18 6.00
C THR A 150 -6.46 21.82 5.53
N GLU A 151 -5.94 22.46 4.49
CA GLU A 151 -4.53 22.34 4.11
C GLU A 151 -3.61 22.98 5.14
N ARG A 152 -4.00 24.14 5.68
CA ARG A 152 -3.29 24.77 6.78
C ARG A 152 -3.32 23.91 8.04
N LEU A 153 -4.48 23.35 8.39
CA LEU A 153 -4.60 22.43 9.51
C LEU A 153 -3.69 21.22 9.35
N ARG A 154 -3.69 20.59 8.18
CA ARG A 154 -2.80 19.46 7.86
C ARG A 154 -1.34 19.83 8.11
N ASN A 155 -0.91 21.01 7.68
CA ASN A 155 0.46 21.47 7.87
C ASN A 155 0.83 21.59 9.37
N VAL A 156 -0.07 22.05 10.21
CA VAL A 156 0.11 22.09 11.67
C VAL A 156 0.19 20.68 12.26
N LEU A 157 -0.72 19.79 11.88
CA LEU A 157 -0.75 18.41 12.36
C LEU A 157 0.54 17.65 11.95
N ASN A 158 1.05 17.89 10.75
CA ASN A 158 2.29 17.29 10.27
C ASN A 158 3.55 17.72 11.06
N VAL A 159 3.51 18.85 11.79
CA VAL A 159 4.60 19.24 12.70
C VAL A 159 4.80 18.20 13.80
N PHE A 160 3.73 17.56 14.22
CA PHE A 160 3.75 16.58 15.30
C PHE A 160 3.93 15.16 14.76
N ALA A 161 3.24 14.82 13.68
CA ALA A 161 3.18 13.47 13.09
C ALA A 161 2.92 12.39 14.16
N ARG A 162 1.88 12.62 14.99
CA ARG A 162 1.50 11.76 16.11
C ARG A 162 0.02 11.39 16.02
N ASP A 163 -0.32 10.16 16.45
CA ASP A 163 -1.70 9.67 16.43
C ASP A 163 -2.61 10.37 17.41
N ASN A 164 -2.05 10.87 18.50
CA ASN A 164 -2.79 11.60 19.52
C ASN A 164 -2.88 13.11 19.27
N VAL A 165 -2.42 13.61 18.10
CA VAL A 165 -2.64 15.00 17.65
C VAL A 165 -3.34 14.93 16.31
N ALA A 166 -4.63 15.26 16.28
CA ALA A 166 -5.50 14.95 15.17
C ALA A 166 -6.54 16.07 14.93
N ALA A 167 -7.54 15.82 14.13
CA ALA A 167 -8.58 16.78 13.75
C ALA A 167 -9.96 16.37 14.26
N ALA A 168 -10.73 17.35 14.71
CA ALA A 168 -12.19 17.29 14.77
C ALA A 168 -12.75 18.03 13.55
N TRP A 169 -13.40 17.30 12.66
CA TRP A 169 -13.95 17.88 11.45
C TRP A 169 -15.40 18.32 11.63
N ASP A 170 -15.63 19.61 11.55
CA ASP A 170 -16.97 20.18 11.42
C ASP A 170 -17.23 20.48 9.92
N ILE A 171 -18.15 19.73 9.32
CA ILE A 171 -18.47 19.86 7.90
C ILE A 171 -19.04 21.24 7.58
N HIS A 172 -19.88 21.78 8.46
CA HIS A 172 -20.48 23.09 8.26
C HIS A 172 -19.41 24.16 8.12
N HIS A 173 -18.37 24.11 8.97
CA HIS A 173 -17.31 25.10 8.96
C HIS A 173 -16.46 25.04 7.68
N THR A 174 -16.08 23.85 7.24
CA THR A 174 -15.27 23.71 6.04
C THR A 174 -16.03 24.08 4.77
N VAL A 175 -17.32 23.75 4.68
CA VAL A 175 -18.15 24.08 3.52
C VAL A 175 -18.52 25.56 3.50
N ARG A 176 -19.08 26.09 4.60
CA ARG A 176 -19.60 27.46 4.65
C ARG A 176 -18.52 28.54 4.73
N TYR A 177 -17.48 28.30 5.48
CA TYR A 177 -16.42 29.28 5.73
C TYR A 177 -15.12 28.95 5.02
N GLY A 178 -14.80 27.68 4.85
CA GLY A 178 -13.63 27.21 4.12
C GLY A 178 -13.83 27.18 2.60
N ASN A 179 -15.08 27.11 2.14
CA ASN A 179 -15.44 26.90 0.75
C ASN A 179 -14.78 25.62 0.19
N GLU A 180 -14.70 24.57 1.03
CA GLU A 180 -14.17 23.28 0.69
C GLU A 180 -15.29 22.25 0.55
N THR A 181 -15.14 21.33 -0.41
CA THR A 181 -16.01 20.15 -0.49
C THR A 181 -15.58 19.11 0.53
N PRO A 182 -16.46 18.19 0.98
CA PRO A 182 -16.09 17.07 1.85
C PRO A 182 -14.93 16.24 1.28
N GLU A 183 -14.89 16.04 -0.02
CA GLU A 183 -13.79 15.34 -0.71
C GLU A 183 -12.46 16.07 -0.52
N LYS A 184 -12.42 17.39 -0.73
CA LYS A 184 -11.22 18.20 -0.55
C LYS A 184 -10.71 18.14 0.89
N THR A 185 -11.61 18.27 1.87
CA THR A 185 -11.28 18.18 3.29
C THR A 185 -10.64 16.83 3.61
N ILE A 186 -11.23 15.72 3.15
CA ILE A 186 -10.67 14.38 3.38
C ILE A 186 -9.35 14.16 2.62
N GLN A 187 -9.16 14.73 1.45
CA GLN A 187 -7.88 14.72 0.77
C GLN A 187 -6.77 15.37 1.61
N ASN A 188 -7.09 16.42 2.33
CA ASN A 188 -6.16 17.10 3.22
C ASN A 188 -5.97 16.36 4.55
N LEU A 189 -7.04 15.99 5.23
CA LEU A 189 -6.99 15.48 6.62
C LEU A 189 -6.91 13.96 6.71
N GLY A 190 -7.63 13.22 5.86
CA GLY A 190 -7.57 11.75 5.83
C GLY A 190 -7.69 11.11 7.20
N ALA A 191 -6.67 10.32 7.57
CA ALA A 191 -6.62 9.61 8.84
C ALA A 191 -6.47 10.50 10.09
N TYR A 192 -6.23 11.79 9.93
CA TYR A 192 -6.27 12.72 11.07
C TYR A 192 -7.69 12.95 11.61
N VAL A 193 -8.74 12.65 10.84
CA VAL A 193 -10.12 12.84 11.30
C VAL A 193 -10.47 11.76 12.33
N LEU A 194 -10.54 12.13 13.60
CA LEU A 194 -10.93 11.23 14.71
C LEU A 194 -12.30 11.57 15.31
N HIS A 195 -12.86 12.72 14.99
CA HIS A 195 -14.19 13.15 15.43
C HIS A 195 -14.85 14.00 14.36
N VAL A 196 -16.19 13.91 14.25
CA VAL A 196 -16.96 14.66 13.25
C VAL A 196 -18.10 15.37 13.93
N HIS A 197 -18.21 16.68 13.69
CA HIS A 197 -19.40 17.45 13.99
C HIS A 197 -20.27 17.60 12.76
N ILE A 198 -21.56 17.41 12.96
CA ILE A 198 -22.57 17.55 11.91
C ILE A 198 -23.71 18.44 12.36
N LYS A 199 -24.13 19.30 11.48
CA LYS A 199 -25.31 20.16 11.54
C LYS A 199 -25.66 20.57 10.12
N ASP A 200 -26.87 21.02 9.88
CA ASP A 200 -27.31 21.44 8.55
C ASP A 200 -27.70 22.91 8.51
N SER A 201 -27.60 23.51 7.35
CA SER A 201 -27.95 24.93 7.13
C SER A 201 -28.20 25.17 5.64
N GLU A 202 -28.83 26.27 5.31
CA GLU A 202 -28.88 26.81 3.94
C GLU A 202 -28.41 28.26 3.91
N GLU A 203 -28.00 28.73 2.74
CA GLU A 203 -27.64 30.14 2.54
C GLU A 203 -28.80 30.86 1.86
N VAL A 204 -29.44 31.78 2.60
CA VAL A 204 -30.55 32.59 2.14
C VAL A 204 -30.14 34.07 2.15
N ASP A 205 -30.19 34.73 1.00
CA ASP A 205 -29.82 36.13 0.83
C ASP A 205 -28.42 36.50 1.42
N GLY A 206 -27.46 35.61 1.32
CA GLY A 206 -26.08 35.78 1.85
C GLY A 206 -25.99 35.63 3.37
N LYS A 207 -27.00 35.05 4.01
CA LYS A 207 -26.99 34.69 5.42
C LYS A 207 -27.14 33.21 5.62
N ILE A 208 -26.42 32.67 6.58
CA ILE A 208 -26.52 31.27 6.96
C ILE A 208 -27.71 31.09 7.87
N GLU A 209 -28.67 30.27 7.50
CA GLU A 209 -29.82 29.87 8.31
C GLU A 209 -29.69 28.37 8.62
N TYR A 210 -29.68 28.03 9.92
CA TYR A 210 -29.62 26.64 10.36
C TYR A 210 -30.93 25.91 10.08
N ARG A 211 -30.84 24.65 9.73
CA ARG A 211 -31.97 23.77 9.39
C ARG A 211 -31.80 22.41 10.09
N LEU A 212 -32.91 21.69 10.24
CA LEU A 212 -32.81 20.29 10.67
C LEU A 212 -32.05 19.47 9.63
N MET A 213 -31.45 18.36 10.07
CA MET A 213 -30.67 17.51 9.18
C MET A 213 -31.46 17.07 7.93
N GLY A 214 -30.92 17.34 6.76
CA GLY A 214 -31.55 17.05 5.46
C GLY A 214 -32.53 18.09 4.94
N GLU A 215 -32.75 19.19 5.68
CA GLU A 215 -33.61 20.31 5.27
C GLU A 215 -32.81 21.52 4.76
N GLY A 216 -31.47 21.48 4.93
CA GLY A 216 -30.53 22.43 4.40
C GLY A 216 -29.97 22.03 3.02
N ASP A 217 -28.91 22.71 2.61
CA ASP A 217 -28.23 22.48 1.34
C ASP A 217 -26.78 22.03 1.50
N LEU A 218 -26.37 21.61 2.72
CA LEU A 218 -25.05 21.02 2.93
C LEU A 218 -24.95 19.66 2.24
N PRO A 219 -23.79 19.30 1.66
CA PRO A 219 -23.61 18.05 0.93
C PRO A 219 -23.40 16.86 1.90
N ILE A 220 -24.46 16.51 2.67
CA ILE A 220 -24.38 15.46 3.69
C ILE A 220 -24.08 14.09 3.10
N GLU A 221 -24.60 13.80 1.91
CA GLU A 221 -24.32 12.53 1.22
C GLU A 221 -22.85 12.43 0.80
N ASP A 222 -22.27 13.53 0.28
CA ASP A 222 -20.84 13.59 -0.06
C ASP A 222 -19.99 13.47 1.21
N LEU A 223 -20.41 14.05 2.35
CA LEU A 223 -19.77 13.85 3.65
C LEU A 223 -19.76 12.36 4.02
N MET A 224 -20.91 11.72 3.96
CA MET A 224 -21.01 10.29 4.33
C MET A 224 -20.18 9.42 3.39
N GLY A 225 -20.13 9.78 2.10
CA GLY A 225 -19.24 9.18 1.12
C GLY A 225 -17.76 9.36 1.47
N ALA A 226 -17.37 10.58 1.81
CA ALA A 226 -16.01 10.91 2.21
C ALA A 226 -15.58 10.14 3.48
N LEU A 227 -16.43 10.04 4.48
CA LEU A 227 -16.16 9.27 5.71
C LEU A 227 -16.04 7.76 5.42
N ARG A 228 -16.91 7.20 4.56
CA ARG A 228 -16.80 5.81 4.13
C ARG A 228 -15.47 5.55 3.41
N SER A 229 -15.01 6.49 2.61
CA SER A 229 -13.77 6.35 1.82
C SER A 229 -12.52 6.20 2.70
N ILE A 230 -12.53 6.70 3.92
CA ILE A 230 -11.44 6.56 4.90
C ILE A 230 -11.71 5.51 5.97
N ASN A 231 -12.76 4.69 5.80
CA ASN A 231 -13.22 3.70 6.80
C ASN A 231 -13.45 4.31 8.19
N TYR A 232 -14.02 5.51 8.24
CA TYR A 232 -14.29 6.21 9.49
C TYR A 232 -15.29 5.41 10.33
N ASP A 233 -14.90 5.02 11.55
CA ASP A 233 -15.74 4.21 12.46
C ASP A 233 -15.81 4.81 13.87
N TYR A 234 -15.56 6.11 13.99
CA TYR A 234 -15.68 6.85 15.24
C TYR A 234 -17.06 7.50 15.38
N TYR A 235 -17.14 8.61 16.10
CA TYR A 235 -18.38 9.31 16.40
C TYR A 235 -18.70 10.38 15.38
N ILE A 236 -19.98 10.45 14.99
CA ILE A 236 -20.60 11.63 14.38
C ILE A 236 -21.44 12.28 15.47
N SER A 237 -21.04 13.47 15.88
CA SER A 237 -21.67 14.24 16.96
C SER A 237 -22.55 15.33 16.38
N TYR A 238 -23.83 15.28 16.72
CA TYR A 238 -24.78 16.32 16.32
C TYR A 238 -24.63 17.54 17.22
N GLU A 239 -24.37 18.68 16.60
CA GLU A 239 -24.32 19.96 17.28
C GLU A 239 -25.54 20.80 16.88
N TRP A 240 -26.35 21.16 17.88
CA TRP A 240 -27.50 22.04 17.70
C TRP A 240 -27.59 23.00 18.86
N ILE A 241 -27.68 24.32 18.56
CA ILE A 241 -27.84 25.36 19.55
C ILE A 241 -29.26 25.93 19.40
N PRO A 242 -30.11 25.82 20.42
CA PRO A 242 -31.52 26.26 20.36
C PRO A 242 -31.75 27.71 19.92
N SER A 243 -30.78 28.60 20.18
CA SER A 243 -30.85 29.99 19.74
C SER A 243 -30.68 30.20 18.23
N TRP A 244 -30.25 29.18 17.50
CA TRP A 244 -30.13 29.26 16.01
C TRP A 244 -31.49 29.31 15.33
N LEU A 245 -32.49 28.65 15.92
CA LEU A 245 -33.86 28.65 15.44
C LEU A 245 -34.82 28.47 16.64
N GLU A 246 -35.38 29.59 17.13
CA GLU A 246 -36.19 29.61 18.37
C GLU A 246 -37.41 28.65 18.30
N GLU A 247 -37.95 28.43 17.09
CA GLU A 247 -39.06 27.52 16.87
C GLU A 247 -38.68 26.02 17.06
N LEU A 248 -37.40 25.67 17.03
CA LEU A 248 -36.86 24.34 17.20
C LEU A 248 -35.94 24.24 18.44
N SER A 249 -36.36 24.83 19.54
CA SER A 249 -35.70 24.78 20.85
C SER A 249 -36.04 23.51 21.66
N ASP A 250 -36.97 22.68 21.17
CA ASP A 250 -37.38 21.46 21.85
C ASP A 250 -36.46 20.28 21.51
N PRO A 251 -35.67 19.75 22.46
CA PRO A 251 -34.81 18.60 22.25
C PRO A 251 -35.56 17.33 21.84
N GLY A 252 -36.84 17.22 22.24
CA GLY A 252 -37.74 16.13 21.86
C GLY A 252 -38.10 16.13 20.35
N ILE A 253 -37.80 17.22 19.64
CA ILE A 253 -37.94 17.29 18.17
C ILE A 253 -36.58 17.11 17.49
N VAL A 254 -35.59 17.86 17.92
CA VAL A 254 -34.31 18.01 17.27
C VAL A 254 -33.50 16.69 17.27
N PHE A 255 -33.35 16.09 18.44
CA PHE A 255 -32.56 14.85 18.55
C PHE A 255 -33.24 13.61 17.90
N PRO A 256 -34.54 13.36 18.06
CA PRO A 256 -35.19 12.29 17.33
C PRO A 256 -35.16 12.48 15.82
N HIS A 257 -35.28 13.72 15.33
CA HIS A 257 -35.14 14.02 13.91
C HIS A 257 -33.74 13.63 13.40
N PHE A 258 -32.70 14.06 14.09
CA PHE A 258 -31.32 13.67 13.73
C PHE A 258 -31.12 12.15 13.68
N VAL A 259 -31.51 11.43 14.72
CA VAL A 259 -31.38 9.97 14.78
C VAL A 259 -32.14 9.30 13.62
N ASN A 260 -33.38 9.74 13.36
CA ASN A 260 -34.17 9.20 12.25
C ASN A 260 -33.56 9.50 10.89
N TYR A 261 -32.97 10.70 10.71
CA TYR A 261 -32.25 11.04 9.49
C TYR A 261 -31.03 10.16 9.29
N MET A 262 -30.23 9.94 10.33
CA MET A 262 -28.99 9.17 10.24
C MET A 262 -29.22 7.65 10.08
N ILE A 263 -30.39 7.13 10.48
CA ILE A 263 -30.75 5.70 10.32
C ILE A 263 -30.69 5.26 8.84
N GLN A 264 -30.98 6.15 7.89
CA GLN A 264 -30.89 5.80 6.48
C GLN A 264 -29.46 5.34 6.08
N TYR A 265 -28.44 5.99 6.62
CA TYR A 265 -27.04 5.65 6.36
C TYR A 265 -26.61 4.36 7.07
N GLU A 266 -27.21 4.02 8.21
CA GLU A 266 -27.02 2.73 8.86
C GLU A 266 -27.71 1.59 8.07
N ARG A 267 -28.90 1.87 7.52
CA ARG A 267 -29.69 0.88 6.76
C ARG A 267 -29.08 0.58 5.41
N GLU A 268 -28.50 1.55 4.72
CA GLU A 268 -27.79 1.33 3.47
C GLU A 268 -26.60 0.39 3.65
N ALA A 269 -25.87 0.49 4.76
CA ALA A 269 -24.82 -0.47 5.13
C ALA A 269 -25.39 -1.89 5.44
N LYS A 270 -26.65 -2.01 5.84
CA LYS A 270 -27.31 -3.29 6.19
C LYS A 270 -28.12 -3.91 5.04
N VAL A 271 -28.59 -3.10 4.09
CA VAL A 271 -29.50 -3.54 3.01
C VAL A 271 -28.75 -4.24 1.87
N VAL A 272 -27.50 -3.99 1.70
CA VAL A 272 -26.68 -4.74 0.74
C VAL A 272 -26.31 -6.08 1.36
N GLY A 273 -27.22 -7.04 1.36
CA GLY A 273 -27.10 -8.39 1.96
C GLY A 273 -25.90 -9.22 1.48
N LYS A 274 -24.72 -8.65 1.49
CA LYS A 274 -23.44 -9.17 1.05
C LYS A 274 -22.66 -9.63 2.27
N SER A 275 -22.18 -10.86 2.24
CA SER A 275 -21.37 -11.44 3.31
C SER A 275 -19.99 -10.81 3.31
N LEU A 276 -19.84 -9.67 3.98
CA LEU A 276 -18.55 -9.06 4.24
C LEU A 276 -17.96 -9.68 5.52
N TYR A 277 -16.71 -10.10 5.44
CA TYR A 277 -15.99 -10.66 6.59
C TYR A 277 -15.26 -9.54 7.34
N SER A 278 -15.21 -9.65 8.67
CA SER A 278 -14.33 -8.77 9.47
C SER A 278 -12.91 -9.34 9.49
N ASN A 279 -11.91 -8.45 9.52
CA ASN A 279 -10.53 -8.85 9.77
C ASN A 279 -10.30 -9.16 11.25
N LYS A 280 -9.08 -9.56 11.64
CA LYS A 280 -8.73 -9.91 13.03
C LYS A 280 -8.96 -8.76 14.02
N THR A 281 -8.76 -7.51 13.59
CA THR A 281 -8.99 -6.33 14.42
C THR A 281 -10.47 -5.95 14.52
N GLY A 282 -11.33 -6.55 13.70
CA GLY A 282 -12.76 -6.28 13.65
C GLY A 282 -13.15 -4.96 12.98
N THR A 283 -12.16 -4.20 12.45
CA THR A 283 -12.39 -2.88 11.85
C THR A 283 -12.52 -2.89 10.33
N GLY A 284 -11.86 -3.84 9.66
CA GLY A 284 -11.91 -3.96 8.20
C GLY A 284 -12.93 -4.99 7.72
N LYS A 285 -13.20 -4.99 6.42
CA LYS A 285 -14.13 -5.90 5.75
C LYS A 285 -13.45 -6.61 4.59
N PHE A 286 -13.87 -7.85 4.31
CA PHE A 286 -13.43 -8.64 3.18
C PHE A 286 -14.57 -8.82 2.19
N ILE A 287 -14.28 -8.68 0.90
CA ILE A 287 -15.25 -8.86 -0.20
C ILE A 287 -15.42 -10.35 -0.52
N TRP A 288 -14.30 -11.07 -0.49
CA TRP A 288 -14.25 -12.48 -0.90
C TRP A 288 -14.04 -13.38 0.31
N LYS A 289 -14.53 -14.61 0.21
CA LYS A 289 -14.25 -15.62 1.22
C LYS A 289 -12.76 -15.98 1.20
N LYS A 290 -12.13 -16.00 2.39
CA LYS A 290 -10.71 -16.33 2.53
C LYS A 290 -10.38 -17.74 2.08
N GLU A 291 -9.13 -17.91 1.61
CA GLU A 291 -8.56 -19.18 1.19
C GLU A 291 -9.35 -19.91 0.07
N GLU A 292 -10.20 -19.19 -0.67
CA GLU A 292 -10.91 -19.67 -1.84
C GLU A 292 -10.52 -18.88 -3.08
N ILE A 293 -10.32 -19.58 -4.19
CA ILE A 293 -10.11 -18.93 -5.50
C ILE A 293 -11.42 -18.39 -6.04
N ILE A 294 -11.37 -17.33 -6.86
CA ILE A 294 -12.53 -16.67 -7.45
C ILE A 294 -12.52 -16.76 -8.96
N ASP A 295 -13.71 -16.83 -9.53
CA ASP A 295 -13.93 -16.96 -10.97
C ASP A 295 -14.24 -15.59 -11.59
N LYS A 296 -13.26 -14.68 -11.56
CA LYS A 296 -13.42 -13.28 -11.95
C LYS A 296 -12.28 -12.79 -12.84
N THR A 297 -12.63 -11.89 -13.77
CA THR A 297 -11.69 -11.08 -14.53
C THR A 297 -11.37 -9.78 -13.76
N PHE A 298 -10.30 -9.07 -14.12
CA PHE A 298 -10.01 -7.74 -13.56
C PHE A 298 -11.18 -6.75 -13.69
N PRO A 299 -11.83 -6.61 -14.86
CA PRO A 299 -13.02 -5.76 -14.97
C PRO A 299 -14.09 -6.09 -13.92
N GLN A 300 -14.40 -7.37 -13.73
CA GLN A 300 -15.40 -7.82 -12.76
C GLN A 300 -14.98 -7.57 -11.29
N VAL A 301 -13.66 -7.63 -11.01
CA VAL A 301 -13.14 -7.26 -9.69
C VAL A 301 -13.33 -5.77 -9.45
N LEU A 302 -12.98 -4.90 -10.41
CA LEU A 302 -13.15 -3.45 -10.27
C LEU A 302 -14.63 -3.06 -10.13
N ASP A 303 -15.52 -3.63 -10.95
CA ASP A 303 -16.93 -3.37 -10.88
C ASP A 303 -17.51 -3.79 -9.51
N ARG A 304 -17.05 -4.93 -8.95
CA ARG A 304 -17.42 -5.37 -7.61
C ARG A 304 -16.95 -4.41 -6.52
N LEU A 305 -15.72 -3.89 -6.61
CA LEU A 305 -15.19 -2.90 -5.68
C LEU A 305 -16.02 -1.61 -5.69
N VAL A 306 -16.36 -1.12 -6.89
CA VAL A 306 -17.21 0.05 -7.04
C VAL A 306 -18.61 -0.18 -6.51
N GLU A 307 -19.18 -1.39 -6.69
CA GLU A 307 -20.48 -1.74 -6.17
C GLU A 307 -20.50 -1.80 -4.62
N GLU A 308 -19.41 -2.30 -3.99
CA GLU A 308 -19.34 -2.47 -2.53
C GLU A 308 -18.82 -1.23 -1.81
N PHE A 309 -17.84 -0.53 -2.39
CA PHE A 309 -17.09 0.56 -1.77
C PHE A 309 -16.84 1.71 -2.76
N PRO A 310 -17.90 2.33 -3.34
CA PRO A 310 -17.74 3.34 -4.38
C PRO A 310 -16.91 4.54 -3.94
N ASP A 311 -17.05 4.94 -2.68
CA ASP A 311 -16.48 6.15 -2.10
C ASP A 311 -15.18 5.90 -1.33
N GLN A 312 -14.78 4.62 -1.14
CA GLN A 312 -13.49 4.32 -0.53
C GLN A 312 -12.36 4.74 -1.46
N TYR A 313 -11.30 5.32 -0.91
CA TYR A 313 -10.12 5.62 -1.71
C TYR A 313 -9.48 4.36 -2.27
N ALA A 314 -9.33 4.34 -3.59
CA ALA A 314 -8.47 3.39 -4.28
C ALA A 314 -7.02 3.87 -4.27
N PHE A 315 -6.82 5.18 -4.50
CA PHE A 315 -5.49 5.78 -4.59
C PHE A 315 -5.38 7.10 -3.83
N ARG A 316 -4.27 7.23 -3.10
CA ARG A 316 -3.79 8.47 -2.50
C ARG A 316 -2.29 8.57 -2.73
N PHE A 317 -1.89 9.35 -3.73
CA PHE A 317 -0.47 9.60 -3.99
C PHE A 317 0.04 10.69 -3.05
N THR A 318 1.08 10.39 -2.30
CA THR A 318 1.70 11.35 -1.36
C THR A 318 2.42 12.50 -2.07
N THR A 319 3.03 12.20 -3.22
CA THR A 319 3.93 13.13 -3.94
C THR A 319 3.36 13.68 -5.24
N LEU A 320 2.16 13.26 -5.63
CA LEU A 320 1.48 13.66 -6.85
C LEU A 320 0.04 14.05 -6.52
N ASP A 321 -0.49 15.01 -7.25
CA ASP A 321 -1.90 15.40 -7.14
C ASP A 321 -2.80 14.37 -7.87
N TYR A 322 -2.93 13.18 -7.25
CA TYR A 322 -3.82 12.13 -7.72
C TYR A 322 -4.41 11.37 -6.55
N THR A 323 -5.65 11.69 -6.24
CA THR A 323 -6.46 10.99 -5.27
C THR A 323 -7.76 10.56 -5.94
N ARG A 324 -8.13 9.27 -5.79
CA ARG A 324 -9.33 8.70 -6.43
C ARG A 324 -10.01 7.71 -5.51
N THR A 325 -11.33 7.82 -5.43
CA THR A 325 -12.16 6.72 -4.93
C THR A 325 -12.17 5.57 -5.93
N TYR A 326 -12.68 4.39 -5.55
CA TYR A 326 -12.84 3.27 -6.48
C TYR A 326 -13.76 3.63 -7.66
N SER A 327 -14.83 4.41 -7.42
CA SER A 327 -15.71 4.89 -8.47
C SER A 327 -14.99 5.82 -9.44
N GLN A 328 -14.29 6.82 -8.94
CA GLN A 328 -13.52 7.76 -9.75
C GLN A 328 -12.38 7.09 -10.52
N PHE A 329 -11.72 6.10 -9.90
CA PHE A 329 -10.69 5.33 -10.58
C PHE A 329 -11.27 4.51 -11.74
N ARG A 330 -12.44 3.91 -11.57
CA ARG A 330 -13.13 3.23 -12.67
C ARG A 330 -13.43 4.20 -13.82
N ASP A 331 -13.84 5.43 -13.52
CA ASP A 331 -14.13 6.44 -14.54
C ASP A 331 -12.85 6.81 -15.33
N ASP A 332 -11.71 6.96 -14.65
CA ASP A 332 -10.41 7.17 -15.29
C ASP A 332 -10.01 5.97 -16.18
N VAL A 333 -10.25 4.75 -15.70
CA VAL A 333 -10.02 3.50 -16.45
C VAL A 333 -10.90 3.42 -17.69
N ASP A 334 -12.18 3.69 -17.55
CA ASP A 334 -13.15 3.66 -18.66
C ASP A 334 -12.84 4.75 -19.69
N ALA A 335 -12.41 5.94 -19.26
CA ALA A 335 -11.96 7.02 -20.16
C ALA A 335 -10.74 6.60 -20.98
N PHE A 336 -9.74 5.99 -20.36
CA PHE A 336 -8.57 5.51 -21.07
C PHE A 336 -8.85 4.25 -21.91
N ALA A 337 -9.76 3.40 -21.50
CA ALA A 337 -10.26 2.29 -22.33
C ALA A 337 -10.88 2.77 -23.64
N ARG A 338 -11.68 3.86 -23.60
CA ARG A 338 -12.22 4.54 -24.79
C ARG A 338 -11.09 5.04 -25.69
N THR A 339 -10.03 5.60 -25.09
CA THR A 339 -8.82 6.05 -25.82
C THR A 339 -8.16 4.90 -26.58
N LEU A 340 -7.92 3.77 -25.91
CA LEU A 340 -7.31 2.59 -26.53
C LEU A 340 -8.16 2.08 -27.70
N ILE A 341 -9.49 2.09 -27.56
CA ILE A 341 -10.42 1.72 -28.65
C ILE A 341 -10.31 2.68 -29.81
N ALA A 342 -10.26 4.01 -29.55
CA ALA A 342 -10.10 5.04 -30.58
C ALA A 342 -8.80 4.89 -31.36
N LEU A 343 -7.74 4.43 -30.71
CA LEU A 343 -6.43 4.13 -31.30
C LEU A 343 -6.38 2.78 -32.04
N GLY A 344 -7.50 2.07 -32.12
CA GLY A 344 -7.59 0.80 -32.83
C GLY A 344 -7.09 -0.44 -32.07
N VAL A 345 -6.86 -0.33 -30.76
CA VAL A 345 -6.53 -1.48 -29.90
C VAL A 345 -7.72 -2.43 -29.83
N LYS A 346 -7.46 -3.72 -30.02
CA LYS A 346 -8.46 -4.79 -30.03
C LYS A 346 -8.19 -5.76 -28.89
N GLN A 347 -9.12 -6.67 -28.64
CA GLN A 347 -8.88 -7.82 -27.77
C GLN A 347 -7.64 -8.59 -28.23
N GLY A 348 -6.73 -8.91 -27.31
CA GLY A 348 -5.45 -9.56 -27.59
C GLY A 348 -4.36 -8.61 -28.16
N SER A 349 -4.64 -7.35 -28.43
CA SER A 349 -3.59 -6.38 -28.81
C SER A 349 -2.66 -6.10 -27.64
N HIS A 350 -1.38 -5.90 -27.92
CA HIS A 350 -0.36 -5.62 -26.93
C HIS A 350 -0.12 -4.11 -26.78
N VAL A 351 -0.22 -3.64 -25.55
CA VAL A 351 0.03 -2.25 -25.16
C VAL A 351 1.22 -2.23 -24.21
N ALA A 352 2.34 -1.66 -24.62
CA ALA A 352 3.52 -1.58 -23.76
C ALA A 352 3.47 -0.33 -22.87
N ILE A 353 3.98 -0.46 -21.64
CA ILE A 353 4.16 0.65 -20.73
C ILE A 353 5.60 0.74 -20.23
N TRP A 354 6.22 1.91 -20.40
CA TRP A 354 7.59 2.22 -20.00
C TRP A 354 7.62 3.43 -19.07
N SER A 355 7.33 3.19 -17.81
CA SER A 355 7.11 4.23 -16.82
C SER A 355 7.45 3.77 -15.41
N THR A 356 7.70 4.70 -14.50
CA THR A 356 7.69 4.50 -13.06
C THR A 356 6.24 4.35 -12.55
N ASN A 357 6.05 4.22 -11.23
CA ASN A 357 4.73 3.99 -10.61
C ASN A 357 3.84 5.25 -10.63
N LEU A 358 3.51 5.77 -11.80
CA LEU A 358 2.63 6.93 -11.98
C LEU A 358 1.16 6.50 -12.07
N PRO A 359 0.19 7.42 -11.84
CA PRO A 359 -1.23 7.11 -11.99
C PRO A 359 -1.58 6.48 -13.33
N GLN A 360 -0.96 6.96 -14.42
CA GLN A 360 -1.16 6.45 -15.77
C GLN A 360 -0.75 4.98 -15.94
N TRP A 361 0.18 4.49 -15.10
CA TRP A 361 0.53 3.07 -15.09
C TRP A 361 -0.66 2.22 -14.66
N TYR A 362 -1.28 2.59 -13.53
CA TYR A 362 -2.43 1.86 -12.98
C TYR A 362 -3.64 1.96 -13.90
N ILE A 363 -3.94 3.15 -14.39
CA ILE A 363 -5.03 3.38 -15.34
C ILE A 363 -4.83 2.52 -16.60
N SER A 364 -3.61 2.50 -17.14
CA SER A 364 -3.32 1.74 -18.37
C SER A 364 -3.48 0.24 -18.19
N PHE A 365 -3.03 -0.32 -17.06
CA PHE A 365 -3.21 -1.74 -16.76
C PHE A 365 -4.69 -2.12 -16.72
N TRP A 366 -5.47 -1.41 -15.93
CA TRP A 366 -6.90 -1.70 -15.77
C TRP A 366 -7.70 -1.42 -17.03
N ALA A 367 -7.33 -0.40 -17.81
CA ALA A 367 -7.98 -0.11 -19.10
C ALA A 367 -7.69 -1.18 -20.15
N CYS A 368 -6.46 -1.70 -20.21
CA CYS A 368 -6.13 -2.86 -21.08
C CYS A 368 -6.97 -4.07 -20.67
N CYS A 369 -7.02 -4.39 -19.38
CA CYS A 369 -7.86 -5.47 -18.86
C CYS A 369 -9.35 -5.26 -19.21
N ARG A 370 -9.83 -4.00 -19.16
CA ARG A 370 -11.22 -3.62 -19.42
C ARG A 370 -11.69 -3.96 -20.83
N ILE A 371 -10.80 -3.91 -21.82
CA ILE A 371 -11.12 -4.18 -23.22
C ILE A 371 -10.51 -5.48 -23.77
N GLY A 372 -9.89 -6.30 -22.90
CA GLY A 372 -9.25 -7.55 -23.28
C GLY A 372 -7.91 -7.40 -24.01
N ALA A 373 -7.25 -6.24 -23.92
CA ALA A 373 -5.89 -6.03 -24.38
C ALA A 373 -4.88 -6.54 -23.34
N VAL A 374 -3.65 -6.80 -23.80
CA VAL A 374 -2.54 -7.30 -22.97
C VAL A 374 -1.60 -6.15 -22.62
N LEU A 375 -1.42 -5.85 -21.34
CA LEU A 375 -0.38 -4.92 -20.93
C LEU A 375 0.99 -5.60 -20.94
N VAL A 376 1.96 -5.04 -21.66
CA VAL A 376 3.36 -5.48 -21.72
C VAL A 376 4.19 -4.53 -20.86
N THR A 377 4.80 -5.03 -19.81
CA THR A 377 5.57 -4.19 -18.88
C THR A 377 7.03 -4.09 -19.30
N MET A 378 7.57 -2.87 -19.31
CA MET A 378 8.97 -2.60 -19.65
C MET A 378 9.76 -2.17 -18.40
N ASN A 379 10.94 -2.77 -18.25
CA ASN A 379 11.85 -2.40 -17.17
C ASN A 379 12.38 -0.98 -17.37
N THR A 380 12.31 -0.17 -16.32
CA THR A 380 12.72 1.24 -16.34
C THR A 380 14.22 1.45 -16.62
N ALA A 381 15.05 0.43 -16.45
CA ALA A 381 16.49 0.49 -16.74
C ALA A 381 16.87 0.13 -18.18
N TYR A 382 15.92 -0.29 -19.01
CA TYR A 382 16.23 -0.69 -20.38
C TYR A 382 16.85 0.45 -21.19
N LYS A 383 17.80 0.06 -22.04
CA LYS A 383 18.44 0.88 -23.06
C LYS A 383 17.90 0.49 -24.42
N ILE A 384 18.46 1.06 -25.47
CA ILE A 384 17.95 0.91 -26.85
C ILE A 384 17.81 -0.54 -27.31
N HIS A 385 18.79 -1.40 -27.00
CA HIS A 385 18.79 -2.79 -27.49
C HIS A 385 17.70 -3.63 -26.79
N GLU A 386 17.55 -3.49 -25.48
CA GLU A 386 16.51 -4.21 -24.74
C GLU A 386 15.13 -3.68 -25.10
N ALA A 387 14.98 -2.36 -25.25
CA ALA A 387 13.71 -1.73 -25.63
C ALA A 387 13.29 -2.17 -27.03
N GLU A 388 14.21 -2.16 -28.01
CA GLU A 388 13.92 -2.62 -29.36
C GLU A 388 13.53 -4.09 -29.36
N TYR A 389 14.31 -4.94 -28.67
CA TYR A 389 14.03 -6.37 -28.57
C TYR A 389 12.61 -6.61 -28.02
N LEU A 390 12.29 -6.01 -26.87
CA LEU A 390 10.98 -6.21 -26.23
C LEU A 390 9.84 -5.74 -27.13
N LEU A 391 9.90 -4.51 -27.66
CA LEU A 391 8.84 -3.94 -28.49
C LEU A 391 8.62 -4.75 -29.78
N ARG A 392 9.68 -5.30 -30.37
CA ARG A 392 9.59 -6.19 -31.54
C ARG A 392 9.06 -7.58 -31.17
N ASN A 393 9.63 -8.18 -30.12
CA ASN A 393 9.24 -9.53 -29.71
C ASN A 393 7.79 -9.60 -29.27
N SER A 394 7.33 -8.58 -28.54
CA SER A 394 5.95 -8.50 -28.04
C SER A 394 4.92 -8.04 -29.07
N ASP A 395 5.29 -7.71 -30.32
CA ASP A 395 4.37 -7.15 -31.32
C ASP A 395 3.56 -5.96 -30.76
N THR A 396 4.22 -5.07 -30.05
CA THR A 396 3.58 -3.92 -29.40
C THR A 396 2.85 -3.02 -30.39
N HIS A 397 1.56 -2.83 -30.19
CA HIS A 397 0.70 -1.93 -30.97
C HIS A 397 0.77 -0.48 -30.51
N THR A 398 0.70 -0.24 -29.20
CA THR A 398 0.72 1.08 -28.58
C THR A 398 1.76 1.10 -27.47
N LEU A 399 2.57 2.16 -27.43
CA LEU A 399 3.54 2.40 -26.36
C LEU A 399 3.09 3.60 -25.51
N ILE A 400 3.01 3.40 -24.22
CA ILE A 400 2.80 4.45 -23.21
C ILE A 400 4.13 4.65 -22.49
N MET A 401 4.65 5.88 -22.45
CA MET A 401 5.96 6.13 -21.86
C MET A 401 6.06 7.49 -21.17
N ILE A 402 7.05 7.61 -20.30
CA ILE A 402 7.56 8.89 -19.77
C ILE A 402 8.81 9.30 -20.56
N ASP A 403 9.31 10.51 -20.31
CA ASP A 403 10.51 10.99 -21.02
C ASP A 403 11.77 10.16 -20.73
N GLY A 404 11.86 9.59 -19.52
CA GLY A 404 12.98 8.78 -19.10
C GLY A 404 13.03 8.58 -17.57
N TYR A 405 13.98 7.78 -17.13
CA TYR A 405 14.23 7.54 -15.71
C TYR A 405 15.73 7.31 -15.47
N ARG A 406 16.30 8.02 -14.47
CA ARG A 406 17.75 8.02 -14.17
C ARG A 406 18.58 8.33 -15.42
N ASP A 407 19.45 7.40 -15.81
CA ASP A 407 20.35 7.48 -16.95
C ASP A 407 19.75 6.94 -18.27
N SER A 408 18.46 6.62 -18.29
CA SER A 408 17.75 6.12 -19.48
C SER A 408 16.77 7.16 -20.00
N ASN A 409 17.08 7.75 -21.15
CA ASN A 409 16.23 8.74 -21.85
C ASN A 409 15.35 7.99 -22.88
N TYR A 410 14.12 7.67 -22.50
CA TYR A 410 13.20 6.88 -23.32
C TYR A 410 12.81 7.64 -24.60
N ALA A 411 12.63 8.95 -24.47
CA ALA A 411 12.23 9.79 -25.61
C ALA A 411 13.29 9.79 -26.71
N GLU A 412 14.58 9.87 -26.34
CA GLU A 412 15.69 9.78 -27.31
C GLU A 412 15.80 8.39 -27.90
N ILE A 413 15.69 7.35 -27.07
CA ILE A 413 15.74 5.96 -27.53
C ILE A 413 14.63 5.69 -28.56
N ILE A 414 13.41 6.12 -28.27
CA ILE A 414 12.29 5.90 -29.19
C ILE A 414 12.40 6.78 -30.45
N ALA A 415 12.93 8.00 -30.36
CA ALA A 415 13.20 8.84 -31.52
C ALA A 415 14.26 8.20 -32.46
N GLU A 416 15.27 7.53 -31.89
CA GLU A 416 16.27 6.78 -32.64
C GLU A 416 15.70 5.51 -33.28
N LEU A 417 14.83 4.77 -32.54
CA LEU A 417 14.17 3.57 -33.05
C LEU A 417 13.13 3.89 -34.14
N CYS A 418 12.49 5.05 -34.05
CA CYS A 418 11.37 5.49 -34.88
C CYS A 418 11.65 6.89 -35.45
N PRO A 419 12.63 7.08 -36.34
CA PRO A 419 12.89 8.41 -36.92
C PRO A 419 11.70 8.99 -37.69
N GLU A 420 10.76 8.16 -38.11
CA GLU A 420 9.51 8.54 -38.76
C GLU A 420 8.59 9.41 -37.86
N LEU A 421 8.81 9.39 -36.53
CA LEU A 421 8.09 10.26 -35.59
C LEU A 421 8.27 11.74 -35.89
N ALA A 422 9.41 12.14 -36.41
CA ALA A 422 9.68 13.56 -36.74
C ALA A 422 8.65 14.15 -37.70
N THR A 423 8.02 13.35 -38.56
CA THR A 423 7.04 13.74 -39.57
C THR A 423 5.65 13.18 -39.33
N ASN A 424 5.48 12.28 -38.35
CA ASN A 424 4.17 11.70 -38.07
C ASN A 424 3.24 12.71 -37.38
N THR A 425 1.95 12.65 -37.74
CA THR A 425 0.92 13.42 -37.04
C THR A 425 0.46 12.63 -35.81
N PRO A 426 0.51 13.20 -34.58
CA PRO A 426 -0.03 12.56 -33.40
C PRO A 426 -1.46 12.05 -33.61
N GLY A 427 -1.75 10.84 -33.14
CA GLY A 427 -3.04 10.16 -33.31
C GLY A 427 -3.23 9.44 -34.64
N LYS A 428 -2.43 9.69 -35.67
CA LYS A 428 -2.37 8.85 -36.85
C LYS A 428 -1.44 7.65 -36.65
N ALA A 429 -1.78 6.53 -37.27
CA ALA A 429 -0.98 5.32 -37.17
C ALA A 429 0.44 5.56 -37.68
N LEU A 430 1.42 5.23 -36.85
CA LEU A 430 2.85 5.24 -37.18
C LEU A 430 3.20 4.03 -38.06
N HIS A 431 4.05 4.25 -39.04
CA HIS A 431 4.64 3.18 -39.86
C HIS A 431 6.16 3.27 -39.76
N THR A 432 6.76 2.47 -38.93
CA THR A 432 8.21 2.45 -38.70
C THR A 432 8.81 1.12 -39.12
N LYS A 433 10.02 1.17 -39.72
CA LYS A 433 10.70 -0.01 -40.20
C LYS A 433 11.25 -0.90 -39.08
N ARG A 434 11.75 -0.27 -38.00
CA ARG A 434 12.37 -1.03 -36.88
C ARG A 434 11.32 -1.66 -35.98
N LEU A 435 10.14 -1.03 -35.82
CA LEU A 435 9.05 -1.53 -34.97
C LEU A 435 7.75 -1.69 -35.76
N PRO A 436 7.65 -2.71 -36.63
CA PRO A 436 6.61 -2.79 -37.67
C PRO A 436 5.18 -2.92 -37.13
N PHE A 437 4.98 -3.30 -35.89
CA PHE A 437 3.66 -3.40 -35.26
C PHE A 437 3.26 -2.13 -34.50
N LEU A 438 4.21 -1.26 -34.17
CA LEU A 438 3.95 -0.04 -33.40
C LEU A 438 3.13 0.98 -34.23
N ARG A 439 1.98 1.40 -33.69
CA ARG A 439 1.05 2.32 -34.35
C ARG A 439 0.94 3.66 -33.63
N HIS A 440 1.02 3.65 -32.30
CA HIS A 440 0.81 4.85 -31.50
C HIS A 440 1.78 4.91 -30.32
N ILE A 441 2.20 6.13 -30.01
CA ILE A 441 3.02 6.43 -28.84
C ILE A 441 2.33 7.54 -28.06
N ILE A 442 2.12 7.29 -26.76
CA ILE A 442 1.58 8.27 -25.80
C ILE A 442 2.70 8.63 -24.85
N ASN A 443 3.13 9.88 -24.83
CA ASN A 443 4.08 10.36 -23.84
C ASN A 443 3.34 11.08 -22.72
N VAL A 444 3.47 10.56 -21.51
CA VAL A 444 2.75 11.02 -20.32
C VAL A 444 3.30 12.35 -19.79
N THR A 445 4.61 12.56 -19.87
CA THR A 445 5.30 13.66 -19.17
C THR A 445 5.42 14.95 -19.97
N SER A 446 5.58 14.85 -21.28
CA SER A 446 5.77 16.05 -22.12
C SER A 446 5.36 15.81 -23.58
N LYS A 447 5.14 16.88 -24.30
CA LYS A 447 4.85 16.82 -25.74
C LYS A 447 6.11 16.51 -26.54
N LYS A 448 6.07 15.44 -27.34
CA LYS A 448 7.14 15.01 -28.24
C LYS A 448 6.66 14.96 -29.69
N PRO A 449 7.54 15.17 -30.67
CA PRO A 449 7.18 15.05 -32.09
C PRO A 449 6.55 13.69 -32.38
N GLY A 450 5.43 13.68 -33.09
CA GLY A 450 4.74 12.46 -33.53
C GLY A 450 4.03 11.68 -32.44
N CYS A 451 4.20 12.02 -31.15
CA CYS A 451 3.57 11.37 -30.02
C CYS A 451 2.32 12.12 -29.55
N LEU A 452 1.32 11.40 -29.05
CA LEU A 452 0.22 11.99 -28.29
C LEU A 452 0.70 12.38 -26.89
N THR A 453 0.17 13.46 -26.33
CA THR A 453 0.18 13.67 -24.88
C THR A 453 -0.91 12.80 -24.24
N TRP A 454 -0.87 12.66 -22.92
CA TRP A 454 -1.93 11.94 -22.20
C TRP A 454 -3.30 12.58 -22.41
N ASP A 455 -3.39 13.91 -22.33
CA ASP A 455 -4.63 14.64 -22.49
C ASP A 455 -5.15 14.57 -23.95
N ASP A 456 -4.26 14.72 -24.93
CA ASP A 456 -4.64 14.55 -26.35
C ASP A 456 -5.17 13.13 -26.62
N ALA A 457 -4.60 12.14 -25.96
CA ALA A 457 -5.05 10.75 -26.06
C ALA A 457 -6.43 10.54 -25.43
N LEU A 458 -6.69 11.10 -24.25
CA LEU A 458 -8.01 11.06 -23.60
C LEU A 458 -9.07 11.75 -24.46
N ALA A 459 -8.74 12.92 -25.05
CA ALA A 459 -9.66 13.65 -25.94
C ALA A 459 -10.08 12.83 -27.18
N LEU A 460 -9.18 12.00 -27.74
CA LEU A 460 -9.55 11.07 -28.83
C LEU A 460 -10.58 10.03 -28.36
N GLY A 461 -10.47 9.58 -27.12
CA GLY A 461 -11.39 8.62 -26.53
C GLY A 461 -12.83 9.11 -26.41
N GLU A 462 -13.06 10.42 -26.30
CA GLU A 462 -14.41 11.00 -26.21
C GLU A 462 -15.32 10.65 -27.38
N SER A 463 -14.75 10.33 -28.53
CA SER A 463 -15.50 9.90 -29.71
C SER A 463 -16.07 8.49 -29.62
N VAL A 464 -15.61 7.66 -28.68
CA VAL A 464 -16.07 6.29 -28.50
C VAL A 464 -17.14 6.26 -27.41
N PRO A 465 -18.33 5.71 -27.64
CA PRO A 465 -19.37 5.61 -26.62
C PRO A 465 -18.97 4.62 -25.51
N ILE A 466 -19.36 4.90 -24.28
CA ILE A 466 -19.01 4.08 -23.12
C ILE A 466 -19.58 2.66 -23.23
N GLU A 467 -20.70 2.48 -23.90
CA GLU A 467 -21.32 1.17 -24.14
C GLU A 467 -20.40 0.22 -24.90
N GLU A 468 -19.53 0.76 -25.76
CA GLU A 468 -18.54 -0.06 -26.48
C GLU A 468 -17.47 -0.61 -25.54
N VAL A 469 -17.07 0.15 -24.50
CA VAL A 469 -16.18 -0.34 -23.44
C VAL A 469 -16.83 -1.50 -22.72
N TYR A 470 -18.09 -1.33 -22.29
CA TYR A 470 -18.81 -2.38 -21.53
C TYR A 470 -19.10 -3.60 -22.39
N ARG A 471 -19.41 -3.38 -23.68
CA ARG A 471 -19.55 -4.47 -24.64
C ARG A 471 -18.27 -5.30 -24.76
N ARG A 472 -17.12 -4.65 -24.90
CA ARG A 472 -15.81 -5.37 -24.94
C ARG A 472 -15.49 -6.03 -23.61
N SER A 473 -15.72 -5.34 -22.52
CA SER A 473 -15.52 -5.89 -21.17
C SER A 473 -16.29 -7.19 -20.94
N SER A 474 -17.54 -7.29 -21.46
CA SER A 474 -18.36 -8.50 -21.35
C SER A 474 -17.85 -9.69 -22.16
N LEU A 475 -16.96 -9.47 -23.13
CA LEU A 475 -16.36 -10.51 -23.95
C LEU A 475 -15.03 -11.03 -23.39
N VAL A 476 -14.48 -10.39 -22.37
CA VAL A 476 -13.22 -10.79 -21.75
C VAL A 476 -13.40 -12.07 -20.96
N ASP A 477 -12.65 -13.12 -21.34
CA ASP A 477 -12.62 -14.36 -20.60
C ASP A 477 -11.51 -14.35 -19.53
N LYS A 478 -11.74 -15.04 -18.41
CA LYS A 478 -10.76 -15.14 -17.33
C LYS A 478 -9.44 -15.81 -17.74
N HIS A 479 -9.45 -16.64 -18.79
CA HIS A 479 -8.27 -17.30 -19.34
C HIS A 479 -7.61 -16.49 -20.48
N ASP A 480 -8.13 -15.32 -20.83
CA ASP A 480 -7.45 -14.38 -21.68
C ASP A 480 -6.18 -13.87 -21.01
N VAL A 481 -5.11 -13.69 -21.79
CA VAL A 481 -3.88 -13.07 -21.31
C VAL A 481 -4.13 -11.60 -21.05
N CYS A 482 -3.86 -11.12 -19.83
CA CYS A 482 -4.02 -9.72 -19.46
C CYS A 482 -2.69 -8.98 -19.28
N ASN A 483 -1.61 -9.74 -19.05
CA ASN A 483 -0.30 -9.18 -18.80
C ASN A 483 0.80 -10.04 -19.40
N MET A 484 1.85 -9.39 -19.90
CA MET A 484 3.07 -10.01 -20.34
C MET A 484 4.26 -9.35 -19.65
N GLN A 485 5.01 -10.13 -18.87
CA GLN A 485 6.23 -9.66 -18.19
C GLN A 485 7.46 -10.33 -18.77
N TYR A 486 8.49 -9.52 -18.98
CA TYR A 486 9.74 -10.01 -19.53
C TYR A 486 10.73 -10.34 -18.42
N THR A 487 11.14 -11.61 -18.35
CA THR A 487 12.12 -12.11 -17.38
C THR A 487 13.46 -12.34 -18.06
N SER A 488 14.56 -12.06 -17.35
CA SER A 488 15.90 -12.42 -17.82
C SER A 488 16.06 -13.94 -17.80
N GLY A 489 16.04 -14.54 -18.98
CA GLY A 489 16.29 -15.98 -19.12
C GLY A 489 17.77 -16.33 -18.95
N THR A 490 18.05 -17.61 -18.73
CA THR A 490 19.41 -18.19 -18.72
C THR A 490 20.11 -18.16 -20.10
N THR A 491 19.34 -17.95 -21.19
CA THR A 491 19.77 -17.96 -22.58
C THR A 491 20.13 -16.59 -23.16
N GLY A 492 20.22 -15.55 -22.37
CA GLY A 492 20.67 -14.19 -22.75
C GLY A 492 19.56 -13.23 -23.21
N PHE A 493 18.44 -13.70 -23.79
CA PHE A 493 17.34 -12.83 -24.18
C PHE A 493 16.14 -12.96 -23.23
N PRO A 494 15.48 -11.83 -22.84
CA PRO A 494 14.30 -11.86 -21.99
C PRO A 494 13.16 -12.64 -22.65
N LYS A 495 12.42 -13.41 -21.84
CA LYS A 495 11.25 -14.18 -22.28
C LYS A 495 9.97 -13.51 -21.82
N GLY A 496 9.00 -13.36 -22.71
CA GLY A 496 7.68 -12.79 -22.41
C GLY A 496 6.76 -13.81 -21.77
N VAL A 497 6.58 -13.72 -20.45
CA VAL A 497 5.71 -14.59 -19.66
C VAL A 497 4.26 -14.14 -19.81
N MET A 498 3.39 -15.00 -20.35
CA MET A 498 1.97 -14.71 -20.56
C MET A 498 1.15 -15.09 -19.33
N LEU A 499 0.54 -14.09 -18.67
CA LEU A 499 -0.30 -14.26 -17.49
C LEU A 499 -1.76 -13.91 -17.79
N THR A 500 -2.68 -14.80 -17.39
CA THR A 500 -4.12 -14.63 -17.62
C THR A 500 -4.76 -13.85 -16.46
N HIS A 501 -5.97 -13.34 -16.67
CA HIS A 501 -6.77 -12.76 -15.58
C HIS A 501 -6.91 -13.75 -14.41
N TYR A 502 -7.18 -15.02 -14.71
CA TYR A 502 -7.37 -16.06 -13.69
C TYR A 502 -6.12 -16.31 -12.86
N ASN A 503 -4.94 -16.33 -13.52
CA ASN A 503 -3.68 -16.43 -12.81
C ASN A 503 -3.49 -15.27 -11.82
N VAL A 504 -3.52 -14.04 -12.33
CA VAL A 504 -3.10 -12.84 -11.59
C VAL A 504 -4.11 -12.45 -10.51
N VAL A 505 -5.41 -12.45 -10.85
CA VAL A 505 -6.48 -12.12 -9.90
C VAL A 505 -6.45 -13.06 -8.69
N ASN A 506 -6.40 -14.37 -8.94
CA ASN A 506 -6.41 -15.34 -7.84
C ASN A 506 -5.10 -15.33 -7.05
N ASN A 507 -3.95 -15.13 -7.71
CA ASN A 507 -2.68 -15.04 -6.99
C ASN A 507 -2.66 -13.82 -6.07
N GLY A 508 -3.02 -12.63 -6.57
CA GLY A 508 -3.15 -11.44 -5.75
C GLY A 508 -4.17 -11.61 -4.62
N LYS A 509 -5.34 -12.19 -4.92
CA LYS A 509 -6.38 -12.45 -3.92
C LYS A 509 -5.90 -13.38 -2.80
N CYS A 510 -5.27 -14.51 -3.12
CA CYS A 510 -4.78 -15.45 -2.13
C CYS A 510 -3.63 -14.86 -1.28
N ILE A 511 -2.78 -14.02 -1.88
CA ILE A 511 -1.74 -13.29 -1.16
C ILE A 511 -2.34 -12.28 -0.19
N GLY A 512 -3.33 -11.50 -0.62
CA GLY A 512 -4.04 -10.59 0.25
C GLY A 512 -4.75 -11.30 1.42
N ASP A 513 -5.33 -12.47 1.16
CA ASP A 513 -5.90 -13.33 2.22
C ASP A 513 -4.85 -13.74 3.27
N ARG A 514 -3.65 -14.16 2.81
CA ARG A 514 -2.55 -14.57 3.69
C ARG A 514 -1.96 -13.41 4.51
N MET A 515 -2.07 -12.20 4.00
CA MET A 515 -1.70 -10.97 4.71
C MET A 515 -2.83 -10.43 5.59
N ASP A 516 -3.99 -11.06 5.58
CA ASP A 516 -5.19 -10.58 6.26
C ASP A 516 -5.60 -9.15 5.83
N LEU A 517 -5.39 -8.81 4.54
CA LEU A 517 -5.74 -7.49 4.02
C LEU A 517 -7.25 -7.27 4.03
N SER A 518 -7.65 -6.05 4.32
CA SER A 518 -9.04 -5.63 4.38
C SER A 518 -9.22 -4.18 3.95
N THR A 519 -10.44 -3.69 3.93
CA THR A 519 -10.75 -2.28 3.64
C THR A 519 -10.14 -1.29 4.63
N ALA A 520 -9.70 -1.74 5.82
CA ALA A 520 -9.02 -0.88 6.80
C ALA A 520 -7.54 -0.64 6.46
N ASP A 521 -6.97 -1.40 5.52
CA ASP A 521 -5.55 -1.32 5.23
C ASP A 521 -5.20 -0.22 4.25
N ARG A 522 -3.95 0.26 4.37
CA ARG A 522 -3.33 1.26 3.51
C ARG A 522 -1.97 0.75 3.06
N MET A 523 -1.88 0.46 1.76
CA MET A 523 -0.70 -0.13 1.15
C MET A 523 0.18 0.93 0.51
N MET A 524 1.38 1.15 1.04
CA MET A 524 2.39 1.92 0.31
C MET A 524 3.03 1.04 -0.76
N ILE A 525 3.00 1.49 -2.02
CA ILE A 525 3.66 0.81 -3.13
C ILE A 525 4.94 1.55 -3.50
N GLN A 526 6.07 0.97 -3.13
CA GLN A 526 7.41 1.48 -3.43
C GLN A 526 8.20 0.56 -4.38
N VAL A 527 7.73 -0.67 -4.56
CA VAL A 527 8.33 -1.65 -5.48
C VAL A 527 7.91 -1.37 -6.92
N PRO A 528 8.73 -1.70 -7.93
CA PRO A 528 8.43 -1.40 -9.32
C PRO A 528 7.18 -2.13 -9.84
N MET A 529 6.28 -1.39 -10.48
CA MET A 529 5.06 -1.93 -11.07
C MET A 529 5.29 -2.78 -12.32
N PHE A 530 6.41 -2.59 -13.03
CA PHE A 530 6.74 -3.43 -14.19
C PHE A 530 7.10 -4.88 -13.82
N HIS A 531 7.19 -5.19 -12.54
CA HIS A 531 7.49 -6.50 -11.99
C HIS A 531 6.29 -7.05 -11.20
N CYS A 532 6.12 -8.37 -11.13
CA CYS A 532 5.07 -9.03 -10.32
C CYS A 532 5.01 -8.54 -8.89
N PHE A 533 6.14 -8.16 -8.30
CA PHE A 533 6.18 -7.67 -6.93
C PHE A 533 5.29 -6.44 -6.72
N GLY A 534 5.35 -5.46 -7.64
CA GLY A 534 4.45 -4.30 -7.61
C GLY A 534 3.06 -4.63 -8.12
N MET A 535 2.97 -5.26 -9.30
CA MET A 535 1.71 -5.46 -9.99
C MET A 535 0.80 -6.48 -9.30
N VAL A 536 1.32 -7.62 -8.86
CA VAL A 536 0.52 -8.70 -8.27
C VAL A 536 0.51 -8.61 -6.75
N LEU A 537 1.71 -8.67 -6.13
CA LEU A 537 1.80 -8.75 -4.67
C LEU A 537 1.32 -7.46 -3.98
N ALA A 538 1.56 -6.30 -4.58
CA ALA A 538 1.10 -5.04 -4.00
C ALA A 538 -0.26 -4.60 -4.57
N MET A 539 -0.36 -4.26 -5.85
CA MET A 539 -1.58 -3.70 -6.45
C MET A 539 -2.75 -4.70 -6.44
N THR A 540 -2.56 -5.89 -7.04
CA THR A 540 -3.67 -6.84 -7.20
C THR A 540 -4.12 -7.39 -5.84
N ALA A 541 -3.19 -7.74 -4.95
CA ALA A 541 -3.52 -8.19 -3.60
C ALA A 541 -4.32 -7.13 -2.82
N SER A 542 -3.92 -5.87 -2.92
CA SER A 542 -4.63 -4.77 -2.26
C SER A 542 -5.98 -4.49 -2.88
N MET A 543 -6.05 -4.32 -4.20
CA MET A 543 -7.30 -3.95 -4.85
C MET A 543 -8.36 -5.05 -4.76
N THR A 544 -7.99 -6.34 -4.78
CA THR A 544 -8.96 -7.42 -4.51
C THR A 544 -9.58 -7.35 -3.12
N HIS A 545 -8.97 -6.64 -2.17
CA HIS A 545 -9.43 -6.52 -0.78
C HIS A 545 -9.98 -5.12 -0.43
N GLY A 546 -10.12 -4.22 -1.40
CA GLY A 546 -10.64 -2.88 -1.15
C GLY A 546 -9.68 -1.97 -0.35
N VAL A 547 -8.38 -2.27 -0.38
CA VAL A 547 -7.32 -1.51 0.31
C VAL A 547 -7.10 -0.18 -0.38
N THR A 548 -6.79 0.86 0.37
CA THR A 548 -6.31 2.14 -0.17
C THR A 548 -4.83 2.04 -0.54
N LEU A 549 -4.49 2.39 -1.76
CA LEU A 549 -3.12 2.38 -2.27
C LEU A 549 -2.48 3.77 -2.15
N SER A 550 -1.27 3.84 -1.58
CA SER A 550 -0.45 5.05 -1.54
C SER A 550 0.88 4.79 -2.27
N PRO A 551 0.88 4.86 -3.61
CA PRO A 551 2.09 4.62 -4.37
C PRO A 551 3.04 5.82 -4.29
N ILE A 552 4.34 5.51 -4.31
CA ILE A 552 5.38 6.49 -4.63
C ILE A 552 5.98 6.16 -6.00
N PRO A 553 6.37 7.16 -6.80
CA PRO A 553 6.79 6.94 -8.19
C PRO A 553 7.94 5.94 -8.35
N TYR A 554 8.85 5.90 -7.38
CA TYR A 554 9.97 4.96 -7.27
C TYR A 554 10.47 4.95 -5.83
N PHE A 555 11.16 3.89 -5.44
CA PHE A 555 11.74 3.82 -4.10
C PHE A 555 12.79 4.91 -3.87
N SER A 556 12.56 5.68 -2.83
CA SER A 556 13.52 6.58 -2.21
C SER A 556 13.18 6.63 -0.72
N THR A 557 14.18 6.52 0.14
CA THR A 557 13.98 6.31 1.58
C THR A 557 13.19 7.44 2.24
N LYS A 558 13.57 8.69 1.98
CA LYS A 558 12.91 9.86 2.57
C LYS A 558 11.44 10.00 2.16
N PRO A 559 11.05 9.94 0.86
CA PRO A 559 9.64 9.90 0.47
C PRO A 559 8.86 8.70 1.03
N ALA A 560 9.49 7.54 1.18
CA ALA A 560 8.84 6.37 1.76
C ALA A 560 8.50 6.58 3.24
N LEU A 561 9.44 7.07 4.05
CA LEU A 561 9.22 7.40 5.46
C LEU A 561 8.17 8.52 5.61
N ALA A 562 8.22 9.55 4.76
CA ALA A 562 7.21 10.61 4.74
C ALA A 562 5.80 10.07 4.39
N CYS A 563 5.70 9.15 3.43
CA CYS A 563 4.44 8.50 3.07
C CYS A 563 3.85 7.71 4.26
N ILE A 564 4.68 6.98 5.02
CA ILE A 564 4.25 6.25 6.21
C ILE A 564 3.58 7.20 7.20
N ASN A 565 4.19 8.33 7.48
CA ASN A 565 3.64 9.34 8.39
C ASN A 565 2.35 9.97 7.85
N GLN A 566 2.38 10.43 6.59
CA GLN A 566 1.30 11.21 6.01
C GLN A 566 0.04 10.36 5.77
N GLU A 567 0.20 9.14 5.24
CA GLU A 567 -0.91 8.29 4.84
C GLU A 567 -1.28 7.24 5.90
N LYS A 568 -0.60 7.23 7.06
CA LYS A 568 -0.83 6.24 8.12
C LYS A 568 -0.81 4.81 7.58
N ILE A 569 0.29 4.48 6.93
CA ILE A 569 0.46 3.21 6.20
C ILE A 569 0.41 2.03 7.16
N THR A 570 -0.38 1.02 6.84
CA THR A 570 -0.51 -0.23 7.61
C THR A 570 0.34 -1.36 7.04
N CYS A 571 0.67 -1.28 5.75
CA CYS A 571 1.43 -2.33 5.07
C CYS A 571 2.25 -1.79 3.89
N PHE A 572 3.40 -2.39 3.65
CA PHE A 572 4.19 -2.18 2.44
C PHE A 572 5.09 -3.37 2.14
N HIS A 573 5.54 -3.45 0.89
CA HIS A 573 6.45 -4.50 0.42
C HIS A 573 7.82 -3.93 0.08
N GLY A 574 8.83 -4.77 0.23
CA GLY A 574 10.18 -4.41 -0.18
C GLY A 574 11.10 -5.61 -0.35
N VAL A 575 12.18 -5.39 -1.05
CA VAL A 575 13.35 -6.28 -1.01
C VAL A 575 14.16 -5.97 0.26
N PRO A 576 14.97 -6.89 0.80
CA PRO A 576 15.72 -6.68 2.03
C PRO A 576 16.52 -5.37 2.07
N THR A 577 17.14 -4.98 0.95
CA THR A 577 17.91 -3.73 0.84
C THR A 577 17.06 -2.45 1.03
N MET A 578 15.77 -2.48 0.68
CA MET A 578 14.86 -1.35 0.94
C MET A 578 14.60 -1.21 2.44
N PHE A 579 14.35 -2.31 3.14
CA PHE A 579 14.15 -2.30 4.59
C PHE A 579 15.41 -1.83 5.32
N ILE A 580 16.57 -2.34 4.95
CA ILE A 580 17.87 -1.93 5.52
C ILE A 580 18.08 -0.41 5.32
N ALA A 581 17.86 0.10 4.10
CA ALA A 581 18.00 1.52 3.82
C ALA A 581 17.05 2.40 4.63
N MET A 582 15.85 1.91 4.93
CA MET A 582 14.88 2.64 5.78
C MET A 582 15.31 2.59 7.26
N LEU A 583 15.75 1.44 7.76
CA LEU A 583 16.24 1.27 9.14
C LEU A 583 17.47 2.14 9.46
N GLU A 584 18.32 2.37 8.47
CA GLU A 584 19.56 3.17 8.61
C GLU A 584 19.35 4.68 8.36
N HIS A 585 18.17 5.14 7.95
CA HIS A 585 17.94 6.53 7.57
C HIS A 585 17.79 7.45 8.79
N GLU A 586 18.30 8.66 8.71
CA GLU A 586 18.23 9.67 9.78
C GLU A 586 16.81 10.09 10.21
N ASP A 587 15.82 9.93 9.33
CA ASP A 587 14.42 10.21 9.61
C ASP A 587 13.67 8.98 10.17
N PHE A 588 14.36 7.84 10.33
CA PHE A 588 13.72 6.62 10.86
C PHE A 588 13.12 6.84 12.24
N GLU A 589 13.89 7.40 13.17
CA GLU A 589 13.46 7.69 14.55
C GLU A 589 12.35 8.76 14.65
N LYS A 590 12.10 9.50 13.55
CA LYS A 590 11.05 10.51 13.45
C LYS A 590 9.78 9.95 12.81
N THR A 591 9.83 8.71 12.34
CA THR A 591 8.74 8.06 11.61
C THR A 591 7.85 7.28 12.58
N ASP A 592 6.55 7.52 12.50
CA ASP A 592 5.57 6.82 13.29
C ASP A 592 5.13 5.52 12.61
N PHE A 593 5.60 4.40 13.15
CA PHE A 593 5.26 3.06 12.69
C PHE A 593 4.08 2.43 13.46
N SER A 594 3.38 3.17 14.30
CA SER A 594 2.33 2.62 15.17
C SER A 594 1.15 2.00 14.42
N HIS A 595 0.90 2.46 13.19
CA HIS A 595 -0.13 1.92 12.30
C HIS A 595 0.32 0.70 11.50
N MET A 596 1.63 0.47 11.44
CA MET A 596 2.20 -0.58 10.64
C MET A 596 1.90 -1.94 11.24
N ARG A 597 1.53 -2.92 10.42
CA ARG A 597 1.29 -4.30 10.89
C ARG A 597 1.90 -5.37 10.00
N THR A 598 1.81 -5.25 8.67
CA THR A 598 2.17 -6.32 7.75
C THR A 598 2.91 -5.83 6.51
N GLY A 599 3.38 -6.75 5.72
CA GLY A 599 4.05 -6.54 4.44
C GLY A 599 4.71 -7.82 3.97
N ILE A 600 5.32 -7.77 2.81
CA ILE A 600 6.08 -8.88 2.24
C ILE A 600 7.54 -8.45 2.09
N MET A 601 8.45 -9.24 2.63
CA MET A 601 9.86 -9.17 2.28
C MET A 601 10.16 -10.33 1.31
N ALA A 602 10.56 -10.02 0.08
CA ALA A 602 10.79 -11.01 -0.97
C ALA A 602 11.74 -10.48 -2.08
N GLY A 603 11.86 -11.23 -3.17
CA GLY A 603 12.65 -10.85 -4.35
C GLY A 603 14.14 -11.24 -4.27
N SER A 604 14.61 -11.58 -3.08
CA SER A 604 15.94 -12.15 -2.82
C SER A 604 15.87 -12.94 -1.51
N PRO A 605 16.91 -13.69 -1.12
CA PRO A 605 16.97 -14.29 0.20
C PRO A 605 16.78 -13.23 1.30
N CYS A 606 15.89 -13.49 2.25
CA CYS A 606 15.53 -12.55 3.31
C CYS A 606 16.32 -12.89 4.57
N PRO A 607 17.27 -12.02 5.02
CA PRO A 607 18.06 -12.30 6.21
C PRO A 607 17.17 -12.29 7.45
N ILE A 608 17.28 -13.33 8.27
CA ILE A 608 16.46 -13.50 9.48
C ILE A 608 16.65 -12.31 10.43
N ALA A 609 17.87 -11.80 10.58
CA ALA A 609 18.17 -10.65 11.42
C ALA A 609 17.40 -9.39 10.97
N VAL A 610 17.39 -9.10 9.67
CA VAL A 610 16.66 -7.95 9.12
C VAL A 610 15.16 -8.11 9.35
N MET A 611 14.61 -9.31 9.18
CA MET A 611 13.18 -9.55 9.44
C MET A 611 12.82 -9.33 10.92
N LYS A 612 13.67 -9.74 11.85
CA LYS A 612 13.47 -9.49 13.29
C LYS A 612 13.52 -8.01 13.61
N ASP A 613 14.48 -7.26 13.02
CA ASP A 613 14.57 -5.81 13.16
C ASP A 613 13.32 -5.09 12.63
N VAL A 614 12.79 -5.52 11.50
CA VAL A 614 11.57 -4.96 10.91
C VAL A 614 10.35 -5.22 11.82
N VAL A 615 10.24 -6.40 12.40
CA VAL A 615 9.17 -6.72 13.36
C VAL A 615 9.26 -5.83 14.60
N GLU A 616 10.47 -5.68 15.16
CA GLU A 616 10.68 -4.95 16.41
C GLU A 616 10.63 -3.43 16.22
N LYS A 617 11.34 -2.90 15.20
CA LYS A 617 11.55 -1.46 15.03
C LYS A 617 10.52 -0.78 14.13
N MET A 618 9.96 -1.51 13.13
CA MET A 618 8.92 -1.00 12.25
C MET A 618 7.51 -1.50 12.63
N HIS A 619 7.37 -2.21 13.74
CA HIS A 619 6.11 -2.78 14.25
C HIS A 619 5.38 -3.71 13.26
N MET A 620 6.07 -4.25 12.25
CA MET A 620 5.50 -5.18 11.27
C MET A 620 5.36 -6.60 11.85
N SER A 621 4.62 -6.72 12.94
CA SER A 621 4.45 -7.99 13.67
C SER A 621 3.85 -9.12 12.84
N GLU A 622 3.14 -8.78 11.78
CA GLU A 622 2.48 -9.69 10.85
C GLU A 622 3.19 -9.78 9.48
N ILE A 623 4.49 -9.44 9.42
CA ILE A 623 5.26 -9.55 8.17
C ILE A 623 5.25 -10.98 7.65
N THR A 624 5.16 -11.17 6.34
CA THR A 624 5.08 -12.47 5.67
C THR A 624 6.18 -12.63 4.62
N ILE A 625 6.45 -13.87 4.25
CA ILE A 625 7.29 -14.23 3.11
C ILE A 625 6.45 -14.95 2.07
N VAL A 626 6.70 -14.64 0.80
CA VAL A 626 6.17 -15.34 -0.37
C VAL A 626 7.33 -15.84 -1.23
N TYR A 627 7.18 -17.06 -1.74
CA TYR A 627 8.09 -17.63 -2.73
C TYR A 627 7.37 -17.91 -4.04
N GLY A 628 8.08 -17.65 -5.12
CA GLY A 628 7.66 -17.97 -6.47
C GLY A 628 8.45 -17.18 -7.52
N GLN A 629 7.99 -17.21 -8.74
CA GLN A 629 8.60 -16.55 -9.89
C GLN A 629 7.53 -16.05 -10.86
N THR A 630 7.90 -15.19 -11.80
CA THR A 630 6.96 -14.58 -12.76
C THR A 630 6.11 -15.63 -13.48
N GLU A 631 6.69 -16.76 -13.83
CA GLU A 631 6.05 -17.91 -14.46
C GLU A 631 4.96 -18.57 -13.58
N ALA A 632 4.92 -18.21 -12.30
CA ALA A 632 3.92 -18.68 -11.33
C ALA A 632 3.03 -17.55 -10.77
N SER A 633 3.00 -16.36 -11.38
CA SER A 633 2.04 -15.24 -11.19
C SER A 633 2.10 -14.35 -9.92
N PRO A 634 3.11 -14.23 -9.08
CA PRO A 634 4.30 -15.03 -8.96
C PRO A 634 4.23 -16.09 -7.85
N GLY A 635 3.28 -16.05 -6.92
CA GLY A 635 3.29 -16.81 -5.66
C GLY A 635 2.97 -18.28 -5.84
N CYS A 636 3.83 -19.16 -5.33
CA CYS A 636 3.58 -20.58 -5.15
C CYS A 636 3.25 -20.89 -3.70
N THR A 637 4.10 -20.43 -2.78
CA THR A 637 3.94 -20.63 -1.34
C THR A 637 4.00 -19.30 -0.60
N MET A 638 3.40 -19.24 0.57
CA MET A 638 3.43 -18.06 1.42
C MET A 638 3.18 -18.46 2.88
N SER A 639 3.84 -17.78 3.81
CA SER A 639 3.48 -17.83 5.22
C SER A 639 2.19 -17.04 5.48
N THR A 640 1.56 -17.28 6.64
CA THR A 640 0.39 -16.51 7.10
C THR A 640 0.78 -15.56 8.22
N THR A 641 -0.07 -14.58 8.50
CA THR A 641 0.09 -13.70 9.66
C THR A 641 -0.04 -14.44 11.01
N ASP A 642 -0.65 -15.64 11.00
CA ASP A 642 -0.82 -16.48 12.19
C ASP A 642 0.35 -17.43 12.47
N ASP A 643 1.19 -17.67 11.45
CA ASP A 643 2.36 -18.52 11.64
C ASP A 643 3.31 -17.90 12.69
N PRO A 644 3.93 -18.72 13.56
CA PRO A 644 4.96 -18.24 14.47
C PRO A 644 6.07 -17.49 13.71
N LEU A 645 6.65 -16.45 14.33
CA LEU A 645 7.71 -15.67 13.71
C LEU A 645 8.86 -16.55 13.20
N GLU A 646 9.25 -17.57 13.96
CA GLU A 646 10.31 -18.49 13.54
C GLU A 646 9.99 -19.17 12.21
N VAL A 647 8.76 -19.64 12.02
CA VAL A 647 8.32 -20.26 10.74
C VAL A 647 8.37 -19.24 9.61
N ARG A 648 7.91 -18.00 9.87
CA ARG A 648 7.89 -16.93 8.85
C ARG A 648 9.28 -16.47 8.43
N VAL A 649 10.28 -16.55 9.31
CA VAL A 649 11.64 -16.11 8.98
C VAL A 649 12.56 -17.23 8.48
N THR A 650 12.21 -18.49 8.72
CA THR A 650 13.04 -19.65 8.33
C THR A 650 12.50 -20.44 7.15
N THR A 651 11.23 -20.22 6.77
CA THR A 651 10.58 -20.92 5.66
C THR A 651 9.90 -19.94 4.70
N VAL A 652 9.50 -20.40 3.54
CA VAL A 652 8.66 -19.64 2.60
C VAL A 652 7.19 -20.04 2.68
N GLY A 653 6.80 -20.65 3.78
CA GLY A 653 5.42 -21.04 4.09
C GLY A 653 4.94 -22.25 3.31
N ARG A 654 3.61 -22.33 3.17
CA ARG A 654 2.87 -23.45 2.56
C ARG A 654 2.27 -23.06 1.22
N PRO A 655 1.90 -24.02 0.36
CA PRO A 655 1.25 -23.73 -0.91
C PRO A 655 0.04 -22.81 -0.78
N LEU A 656 -0.14 -21.90 -1.72
CA LEU A 656 -1.35 -21.09 -1.81
C LEU A 656 -2.56 -21.98 -2.15
N PRO A 657 -3.79 -21.57 -1.79
CA PRO A 657 -5.00 -22.31 -2.15
C PRO A 657 -5.07 -22.61 -3.64
N GLY A 658 -5.32 -23.86 -4.02
CA GLY A 658 -5.37 -24.29 -5.43
C GLY A 658 -4.02 -24.38 -6.14
N VAL A 659 -2.92 -24.36 -5.39
CA VAL A 659 -1.58 -24.60 -5.89
C VAL A 659 -1.01 -25.87 -5.25
N GLU A 660 -0.51 -26.75 -6.05
CA GLU A 660 0.22 -27.96 -5.62
C GLU A 660 1.71 -27.69 -5.73
N CYS A 661 2.48 -28.10 -4.72
CA CYS A 661 3.93 -27.97 -4.68
C CYS A 661 4.55 -29.27 -4.18
N LYS A 662 5.67 -29.66 -4.79
CA LYS A 662 6.46 -30.81 -4.35
C LYS A 662 7.94 -30.60 -4.63
N ILE A 663 8.77 -31.43 -4.04
CA ILE A 663 10.21 -31.48 -4.27
C ILE A 663 10.51 -32.72 -5.08
N VAL A 664 11.26 -32.57 -6.17
CA VAL A 664 11.65 -33.68 -7.05
C VAL A 664 13.15 -33.75 -7.20
N ASP A 665 13.62 -34.94 -7.39
CA ASP A 665 15.00 -35.18 -7.81
C ASP A 665 15.22 -34.59 -9.23
N PRO A 666 16.22 -33.70 -9.41
CA PRO A 666 16.41 -32.99 -10.68
C PRO A 666 16.78 -33.90 -11.87
N GLU A 667 17.33 -35.09 -11.61
CA GLU A 667 17.77 -36.02 -12.66
C GLU A 667 16.68 -37.03 -13.06
N THR A 668 15.95 -37.54 -12.07
CA THR A 668 14.96 -38.60 -12.28
C THR A 668 13.50 -38.10 -12.28
N GLY A 669 13.23 -36.86 -11.80
CA GLY A 669 11.87 -36.35 -11.65
C GLY A 669 11.07 -37.02 -10.52
N ALA A 670 11.66 -37.95 -9.76
CA ALA A 670 10.98 -38.63 -8.67
C ALA A 670 10.72 -37.69 -7.50
N GLU A 671 9.53 -37.77 -6.89
CA GLU A 671 9.23 -36.99 -5.68
C GLU A 671 10.10 -37.44 -4.50
N LEU A 672 10.70 -36.48 -3.81
CA LEU A 672 11.58 -36.70 -2.67
C LEU A 672 10.80 -36.58 -1.34
N PRO A 673 11.21 -37.33 -0.29
CA PRO A 673 10.61 -37.25 1.02
C PRO A 673 10.92 -35.92 1.73
N ASP A 674 10.18 -35.64 2.82
CA ASP A 674 10.42 -34.46 3.64
C ASP A 674 11.86 -34.41 4.18
N GLY A 675 12.44 -33.22 4.15
CA GLY A 675 13.80 -32.94 4.59
C GLY A 675 14.87 -33.14 3.52
N GLU A 676 14.57 -33.81 2.39
CA GLU A 676 15.51 -33.96 1.31
C GLU A 676 15.47 -32.76 0.35
N ASN A 677 16.65 -32.39 -0.16
CA ASN A 677 16.81 -31.29 -1.11
C ASN A 677 16.60 -31.77 -2.56
N GLY A 678 15.82 -31.01 -3.30
CA GLY A 678 15.60 -31.24 -4.71
C GLY A 678 15.03 -30.01 -5.41
N GLU A 679 14.64 -30.15 -6.66
CA GLU A 679 14.00 -29.06 -7.40
C GLU A 679 12.58 -28.84 -6.89
N PHE A 680 12.24 -27.56 -6.65
CA PHE A 680 10.88 -27.15 -6.35
C PHE A 680 10.07 -27.10 -7.63
N VAL A 681 8.96 -27.83 -7.69
CA VAL A 681 8.01 -27.79 -8.81
C VAL A 681 6.61 -27.42 -8.31
N ALA A 682 5.87 -26.66 -9.13
CA ALA A 682 4.53 -26.17 -8.79
C ALA A 682 3.54 -26.43 -9.92
N ARG A 683 2.26 -26.67 -9.53
CA ARG A 683 1.15 -26.83 -10.46
C ARG A 683 -0.10 -26.17 -9.90
N GLY A 684 -0.87 -25.48 -10.74
CA GLY A 684 -2.11 -24.87 -10.31
C GLY A 684 -2.56 -23.72 -11.20
N TYR A 685 -3.57 -22.99 -10.72
CA TYR A 685 -4.15 -21.84 -11.42
C TYR A 685 -3.11 -20.73 -11.67
N ASN A 686 -2.05 -20.67 -10.88
CA ASN A 686 -1.03 -19.64 -10.91
C ASN A 686 0.01 -19.80 -12.02
N ILE A 687 0.10 -20.97 -12.63
CA ILE A 687 1.11 -21.24 -13.68
C ILE A 687 0.78 -20.48 -14.97
N MET A 688 1.78 -19.83 -15.53
CA MET A 688 1.67 -19.05 -16.76
C MET A 688 1.08 -19.86 -17.92
N LYS A 689 0.49 -19.18 -18.89
CA LYS A 689 0.05 -19.80 -20.14
C LYS A 689 1.22 -20.30 -21.01
N GLY A 690 2.38 -19.71 -20.84
CA GLY A 690 3.62 -20.03 -21.55
C GLY A 690 4.44 -18.78 -21.88
N TYR A 691 5.55 -18.96 -22.55
CA TYR A 691 6.38 -17.88 -23.09
C TYR A 691 5.91 -17.46 -24.47
N TYR A 692 5.70 -16.19 -24.69
CA TYR A 692 5.23 -15.65 -25.96
C TYR A 692 6.23 -15.97 -27.09
N LYS A 693 5.75 -16.57 -28.17
CA LYS A 693 6.53 -17.02 -29.33
C LYS A 693 7.63 -18.06 -29.04
N MET A 694 7.65 -18.68 -27.87
CA MET A 694 8.70 -19.62 -27.46
C MET A 694 8.13 -20.98 -27.01
N PRO A 695 7.52 -21.76 -27.89
CA PRO A 695 6.87 -23.03 -27.49
C PRO A 695 7.84 -24.07 -26.93
N GLN A 696 9.08 -24.14 -27.45
CA GLN A 696 10.10 -25.06 -26.94
C GLN A 696 10.54 -24.69 -25.50
N ALA A 697 10.76 -23.37 -25.24
CA ALA A 697 11.10 -22.91 -23.90
C ALA A 697 9.94 -23.14 -22.92
N THR A 698 8.69 -23.05 -23.40
CA THR A 698 7.50 -23.37 -22.62
C THR A 698 7.47 -24.85 -22.24
N ALA A 699 7.67 -25.75 -23.21
CA ALA A 699 7.71 -27.20 -22.99
C ALA A 699 8.87 -27.65 -22.07
N GLN A 700 9.97 -26.89 -22.03
CA GLN A 700 11.07 -27.14 -21.10
C GLN A 700 10.76 -26.67 -19.68
N ALA A 701 9.93 -25.62 -19.54
CA ALA A 701 9.58 -25.05 -18.23
C ALA A 701 8.35 -25.73 -17.60
N ILE A 702 7.40 -26.19 -18.41
CA ILE A 702 6.16 -26.84 -17.95
C ILE A 702 6.10 -28.21 -18.60
N ASP A 703 6.10 -29.25 -17.78
CA ASP A 703 6.05 -30.65 -18.26
C ASP A 703 4.64 -31.06 -18.75
N GLU A 704 4.51 -32.28 -19.26
CA GLU A 704 3.26 -32.81 -19.82
C GLU A 704 2.14 -32.96 -18.77
N ASP A 705 2.51 -33.10 -17.49
CA ASP A 705 1.57 -33.15 -16.34
C ASP A 705 1.19 -31.77 -15.79
N GLY A 706 1.73 -30.68 -16.37
CA GLY A 706 1.47 -29.29 -16.00
C GLY A 706 2.30 -28.79 -14.83
N TRP A 707 3.36 -29.47 -14.43
CA TRP A 707 4.28 -29.00 -13.43
C TRP A 707 5.27 -27.98 -14.01
N LEU A 708 5.33 -26.82 -13.37
CA LEU A 708 6.35 -25.82 -13.63
C LEU A 708 7.63 -26.20 -12.89
N HIS A 709 8.69 -26.42 -13.63
CA HIS A 709 10.06 -26.60 -13.16
C HIS A 709 10.69 -25.24 -12.87
N THR A 710 10.89 -24.94 -11.58
CA THR A 710 11.32 -23.58 -11.19
C THR A 710 12.82 -23.36 -11.34
N GLY A 711 13.60 -24.42 -11.38
CA GLY A 711 15.06 -24.38 -11.31
C GLY A 711 15.58 -23.91 -9.95
N ASP A 712 14.71 -23.79 -8.94
CA ASP A 712 15.09 -23.45 -7.57
C ASP A 712 15.13 -24.73 -6.72
N LEU A 713 16.11 -24.81 -5.83
CA LEU A 713 16.28 -25.93 -4.90
C LEU A 713 15.58 -25.63 -3.59
N ALA A 714 14.90 -26.63 -3.06
CA ALA A 714 14.18 -26.52 -1.80
C ALA A 714 14.08 -27.87 -1.09
N CYS A 715 13.68 -27.84 0.19
CA CYS A 715 13.19 -28.99 0.93
C CYS A 715 11.83 -28.69 1.55
N ARG A 716 11.02 -29.73 1.78
CA ARG A 716 9.76 -29.65 2.52
C ARG A 716 9.97 -30.07 3.96
N THR A 717 9.48 -29.27 4.92
CA THR A 717 9.53 -29.64 6.34
C THR A 717 8.42 -30.65 6.68
N PRO A 718 8.54 -31.40 7.79
CA PRO A 718 7.48 -32.32 8.22
C PRO A 718 6.12 -31.64 8.49
N GLU A 719 6.14 -30.32 8.79
CA GLU A 719 4.92 -29.50 9.01
C GLU A 719 4.32 -29.00 7.70
N GLY A 720 4.93 -29.35 6.55
CA GLY A 720 4.44 -28.99 5.20
C GLY A 720 4.85 -27.59 4.72
N ASN A 721 5.77 -26.92 5.42
CA ASN A 721 6.38 -25.69 4.93
C ASN A 721 7.53 -25.99 3.98
N PHE A 722 7.85 -25.05 3.10
CA PHE A 722 8.98 -25.15 2.19
C PHE A 722 10.12 -24.22 2.63
N LYS A 723 11.34 -24.66 2.41
CA LYS A 723 12.56 -23.88 2.65
C LYS A 723 13.39 -23.87 1.36
N ILE A 724 13.62 -22.68 0.80
CA ILE A 724 14.47 -22.52 -0.38
C ILE A 724 15.93 -22.61 0.05
N THR A 725 16.66 -23.50 -0.57
CA THR A 725 18.06 -23.79 -0.25
C THR A 725 19.04 -23.24 -1.27
N GLY A 726 18.54 -22.85 -2.47
CA GLY A 726 19.37 -22.25 -3.51
C GLY A 726 18.72 -22.27 -4.88
N ARG A 727 19.55 -22.15 -5.90
CA ARG A 727 19.18 -22.37 -7.28
C ARG A 727 19.95 -23.53 -7.85
N LEU A 728 19.31 -24.32 -8.69
CA LEU A 728 19.96 -25.45 -9.35
C LEU A 728 21.23 -24.99 -10.10
N LYS A 729 21.14 -23.88 -10.82
CA LYS A 729 22.26 -23.28 -11.57
C LYS A 729 23.29 -22.52 -10.71
N ASP A 730 22.97 -22.16 -9.49
CA ASP A 730 23.86 -21.44 -8.56
C ASP A 730 24.45 -22.41 -7.51
N MET A 731 24.01 -23.70 -7.50
CA MET A 731 24.57 -24.74 -6.68
C MET A 731 26.03 -24.96 -7.09
N ILE A 732 26.91 -24.99 -6.12
CA ILE A 732 28.33 -25.15 -6.35
C ILE A 732 28.67 -26.64 -6.29
N ILE A 733 29.23 -27.19 -7.37
CA ILE A 733 29.66 -28.58 -7.39
C ILE A 733 31.16 -28.64 -7.14
N ARG A 734 31.54 -28.90 -5.91
CA ARG A 734 32.94 -28.92 -5.47
C ARG A 734 33.43 -30.35 -5.24
N GLY A 735 34.20 -30.87 -6.15
CA GLY A 735 34.76 -32.21 -6.02
C GLY A 735 33.70 -33.33 -5.89
N GLY A 736 32.55 -33.17 -6.53
CA GLY A 736 31.41 -34.07 -6.45
C GLY A 736 30.43 -33.83 -5.28
N GLU A 737 30.72 -32.85 -4.43
CA GLU A 737 29.82 -32.44 -3.33
C GLU A 737 28.97 -31.22 -3.72
N ASN A 738 27.66 -31.33 -3.49
CA ASN A 738 26.72 -30.25 -3.75
C ASN A 738 26.75 -29.26 -2.59
N ILE A 739 27.12 -28.02 -2.84
CA ILE A 739 27.18 -26.96 -1.84
C ILE A 739 26.13 -25.89 -2.18
N TYR A 740 25.35 -25.55 -1.19
CA TYR A 740 24.27 -24.57 -1.32
C TYR A 740 24.75 -23.22 -0.82
N PRO A 741 24.93 -22.21 -1.70
CA PRO A 741 25.44 -20.88 -1.33
C PRO A 741 24.71 -20.26 -0.16
N LYS A 742 23.39 -20.40 -0.11
CA LYS A 742 22.54 -19.80 0.91
C LYS A 742 22.89 -20.27 2.35
N GLU A 743 23.26 -21.53 2.51
CA GLU A 743 23.65 -22.06 3.82
C GLU A 743 24.89 -21.35 4.36
N ILE A 744 25.85 -21.07 3.48
CA ILE A 744 27.08 -20.37 3.83
C ILE A 744 26.79 -18.86 4.03
N GLU A 745 25.95 -18.27 3.17
CA GLU A 745 25.53 -16.88 3.31
C GLU A 745 24.83 -16.63 4.65
N GLU A 746 23.83 -17.43 5.02
CA GLU A 746 23.10 -17.34 6.29
C GLU A 746 24.04 -17.47 7.49
N PHE A 747 25.05 -18.36 7.40
CA PHE A 747 26.02 -18.52 8.48
C PHE A 747 26.98 -17.32 8.61
N ILE A 748 27.58 -16.86 7.51
CA ILE A 748 28.46 -15.70 7.51
C ILE A 748 27.71 -14.43 7.96
N TYR A 749 26.42 -14.34 7.66
CA TYR A 749 25.58 -13.21 8.10
C TYR A 749 25.47 -13.08 9.62
N THR A 750 25.69 -14.19 10.37
CA THR A 750 25.71 -14.15 11.83
C THR A 750 26.98 -13.56 12.43
N TYR A 751 28.00 -13.27 11.61
CA TYR A 751 29.21 -12.61 12.09
C TYR A 751 28.99 -11.11 12.32
N ASP A 752 29.19 -10.66 13.55
CA ASP A 752 28.77 -9.32 14.03
C ASP A 752 29.19 -8.14 13.16
N LYS A 753 30.30 -8.27 12.46
CA LYS A 753 30.85 -7.21 11.59
C LYS A 753 30.27 -7.22 10.17
N VAL A 754 29.52 -8.26 9.79
CA VAL A 754 29.00 -8.41 8.41
C VAL A 754 27.70 -7.66 8.25
N LYS A 755 27.62 -6.80 7.23
CA LYS A 755 26.39 -6.12 6.79
C LYS A 755 25.64 -6.97 5.77
N ASP A 756 26.33 -7.52 4.77
CA ASP A 756 25.73 -8.35 3.73
C ASP A 756 26.77 -9.33 3.17
N VAL A 757 26.32 -10.45 2.59
CA VAL A 757 27.19 -11.47 2.01
C VAL A 757 26.51 -12.18 0.85
N GLN A 758 27.30 -12.49 -0.18
CA GLN A 758 26.87 -13.31 -1.31
C GLN A 758 27.94 -14.38 -1.60
N VAL A 759 27.47 -15.61 -1.77
CA VAL A 759 28.33 -16.76 -2.08
C VAL A 759 28.06 -17.22 -3.49
N ILE A 760 29.12 -17.46 -4.25
CA ILE A 760 29.07 -17.94 -5.65
C ILE A 760 30.09 -19.04 -5.89
N GLY A 761 29.80 -19.90 -6.88
CA GLY A 761 30.76 -20.81 -7.46
C GLY A 761 31.67 -20.11 -8.46
N VAL A 762 32.95 -20.38 -8.38
CA VAL A 762 33.95 -19.94 -9.37
C VAL A 762 34.70 -21.16 -9.93
N PRO A 763 35.14 -21.14 -11.20
CA PRO A 763 35.78 -22.29 -11.80
C PRO A 763 37.07 -22.73 -11.10
N ASP A 764 37.28 -24.05 -10.96
CA ASP A 764 38.50 -24.66 -10.42
C ASP A 764 38.91 -25.85 -11.23
N GLU A 765 40.20 -25.93 -11.62
CA GLU A 765 40.73 -27.00 -12.50
C GLU A 765 40.69 -28.42 -11.85
N ALA A 766 40.72 -28.49 -10.51
CA ALA A 766 40.81 -29.76 -9.81
C ALA A 766 39.46 -30.24 -9.25
N LEU A 767 38.61 -29.30 -8.81
CA LEU A 767 37.37 -29.61 -8.12
C LEU A 767 36.12 -29.24 -8.92
N GLY A 768 36.29 -28.73 -10.16
CA GLY A 768 35.20 -28.19 -10.97
C GLY A 768 34.83 -26.79 -10.57
N GLU A 769 34.41 -26.61 -9.35
CA GLU A 769 34.12 -25.29 -8.77
C GLU A 769 34.72 -25.14 -7.38
N GLU A 770 34.95 -23.87 -7.01
CA GLU A 770 35.35 -23.42 -5.69
C GLU A 770 34.42 -22.34 -5.15
N ILE A 771 34.41 -22.16 -3.84
CA ILE A 771 33.55 -21.18 -3.18
C ILE A 771 34.23 -19.83 -3.11
N LEU A 772 33.55 -18.77 -3.56
CA LEU A 772 33.87 -17.39 -3.29
C LEU A 772 32.77 -16.75 -2.46
N ALA A 773 33.15 -16.15 -1.30
CA ALA A 773 32.27 -15.33 -0.48
C ALA A 773 32.61 -13.83 -0.68
N ALA A 774 31.69 -13.04 -1.19
CA ALA A 774 31.80 -11.60 -1.25
C ALA A 774 31.07 -11.00 -0.05
N VAL A 775 31.77 -10.23 0.77
CA VAL A 775 31.32 -9.74 2.09
C VAL A 775 31.33 -8.22 2.13
N VAL A 776 30.23 -7.62 2.55
CA VAL A 776 30.11 -6.19 2.83
C VAL A 776 30.20 -5.97 4.35
N PRO A 777 31.17 -5.22 4.84
CA PRO A 777 31.28 -4.88 6.27
C PRO A 777 30.20 -3.89 6.71
N LYS A 778 29.86 -3.88 8.00
CA LYS A 778 29.10 -2.80 8.62
C LYS A 778 29.90 -1.51 8.62
N GLU A 779 29.22 -0.38 8.67
CA GLU A 779 29.86 0.94 8.65
C GLU A 779 30.81 1.09 9.85
N GLY A 780 32.05 1.51 9.57
CA GLY A 780 33.10 1.63 10.57
C GLY A 780 33.82 0.33 10.97
N GLU A 781 33.34 -0.84 10.48
CA GLU A 781 33.98 -2.12 10.74
C GLU A 781 35.00 -2.47 9.64
N THR A 782 36.01 -3.23 10.02
CA THR A 782 36.97 -3.84 9.08
C THR A 782 36.96 -5.35 9.24
N ILE A 783 36.90 -6.03 8.13
CA ILE A 783 36.89 -7.50 8.04
C ILE A 783 38.05 -7.93 7.14
N THR A 784 38.70 -9.02 7.50
CA THR A 784 39.70 -9.66 6.63
C THR A 784 39.20 -10.96 6.05
N GLU A 785 39.84 -11.39 4.96
CA GLU A 785 39.60 -12.70 4.35
C GLU A 785 39.79 -13.83 5.35
N GLU A 786 40.86 -13.74 6.17
CA GLU A 786 41.21 -14.75 7.16
C GLU A 786 40.19 -14.85 8.29
N GLU A 787 39.63 -13.71 8.74
CA GLU A 787 38.58 -13.70 9.75
C GLU A 787 37.35 -14.49 9.29
N ILE A 788 36.87 -14.25 8.06
CA ILE A 788 35.71 -14.96 7.51
C ILE A 788 36.02 -16.46 7.31
N LYS A 789 37.16 -16.79 6.73
CA LYS A 789 37.56 -18.19 6.56
C LYS A 789 37.68 -18.93 7.88
N GLN A 790 38.26 -18.30 8.87
CA GLN A 790 38.39 -18.90 10.21
C GLN A 790 37.02 -19.07 10.87
N TYR A 791 36.15 -18.05 10.75
CA TYR A 791 34.80 -18.10 11.30
C TYR A 791 33.99 -19.27 10.71
N VAL A 792 34.03 -19.45 9.39
CA VAL A 792 33.38 -20.59 8.72
C VAL A 792 34.03 -21.92 9.13
N LYS A 793 35.37 -21.98 9.18
CA LYS A 793 36.13 -23.18 9.51
C LYS A 793 35.81 -23.71 10.93
N ASP A 794 35.57 -22.82 11.88
CA ASP A 794 35.31 -23.20 13.26
C ASP A 794 33.90 -23.78 13.49
N HIS A 795 33.00 -23.59 12.52
CA HIS A 795 31.58 -23.90 12.71
C HIS A 795 30.96 -24.75 11.60
N MET A 796 31.58 -24.83 10.42
CA MET A 796 31.04 -25.57 9.27
C MET A 796 31.97 -26.66 8.76
N ALA A 797 31.43 -27.58 8.00
CA ALA A 797 32.19 -28.66 7.38
C ALA A 797 33.29 -28.13 6.43
N LYS A 798 34.42 -28.81 6.36
CA LYS A 798 35.61 -28.40 5.63
C LYS A 798 35.34 -28.05 4.15
N HIS A 799 34.45 -28.76 3.47
CA HIS A 799 34.11 -28.53 2.07
C HIS A 799 33.30 -27.24 1.82
N LYS A 800 32.75 -26.63 2.89
CA LYS A 800 31.96 -25.36 2.84
C LYS A 800 32.82 -24.12 3.13
N ILE A 801 34.09 -24.27 3.43
CA ILE A 801 35.00 -23.15 3.70
C ILE A 801 35.29 -22.44 2.37
N PRO A 802 35.02 -21.13 2.24
CA PRO A 802 35.36 -20.38 1.02
C PRO A 802 36.86 -20.41 0.74
N LYS A 803 37.21 -20.71 -0.49
CA LYS A 803 38.60 -20.56 -0.96
C LYS A 803 38.95 -19.10 -1.16
N TYR A 804 38.02 -18.33 -1.68
CA TYR A 804 38.17 -16.90 -1.95
C TYR A 804 37.19 -16.12 -1.07
N VAL A 805 37.65 -14.99 -0.53
CA VAL A 805 36.80 -14.03 0.18
C VAL A 805 37.11 -12.64 -0.35
N ASP A 806 36.09 -11.96 -0.86
CA ASP A 806 36.17 -10.60 -1.37
C ASP A 806 35.47 -9.65 -0.39
N ILE A 807 36.20 -8.66 0.12
CA ILE A 807 35.60 -7.57 0.87
C ILE A 807 35.22 -6.49 -0.15
N VAL A 808 33.92 -6.17 -0.20
CA VAL A 808 33.34 -5.29 -1.22
C VAL A 808 32.44 -4.23 -0.58
N ASP A 809 32.22 -3.12 -1.27
CA ASP A 809 31.31 -2.06 -0.81
C ASP A 809 29.82 -2.35 -1.13
N GLY A 810 29.58 -3.31 -2.00
CA GLY A 810 28.24 -3.72 -2.42
C GLY A 810 28.25 -4.71 -3.57
N PHE A 811 27.07 -5.15 -4.02
CA PHE A 811 26.91 -6.15 -5.10
C PHE A 811 26.31 -5.53 -6.36
N PRO A 812 26.64 -6.04 -7.56
CA PRO A 812 25.98 -5.64 -8.78
C PRO A 812 24.50 -6.07 -8.74
N MET A 813 23.58 -5.11 -8.94
CA MET A 813 22.15 -5.32 -8.88
C MET A 813 21.48 -4.90 -10.19
N ASN A 814 20.32 -5.49 -10.48
CA ASN A 814 19.43 -4.98 -11.53
C ASN A 814 18.52 -3.86 -10.98
N ALA A 815 17.70 -3.27 -11.87
CA ALA A 815 16.78 -2.18 -11.49
C ALA A 815 15.70 -2.57 -10.47
N ALA A 816 15.43 -3.87 -10.31
CA ALA A 816 14.49 -4.40 -9.31
C ALA A 816 15.18 -4.73 -7.96
N GLY A 817 16.46 -4.41 -7.80
CA GLY A 817 17.23 -4.68 -6.59
C GLY A 817 17.75 -6.14 -6.46
N LYS A 818 17.63 -6.95 -7.53
CA LYS A 818 18.12 -8.31 -7.52
C LYS A 818 19.61 -8.36 -7.83
N ILE A 819 20.34 -9.11 -7.00
CA ILE A 819 21.80 -9.30 -7.16
C ILE A 819 22.09 -10.14 -8.41
N LEU A 820 23.07 -9.70 -9.17
CA LEU A 820 23.49 -10.32 -10.44
C LEU A 820 24.72 -11.20 -10.20
N LYS A 821 24.51 -12.41 -9.65
CA LYS A 821 25.59 -13.36 -9.32
C LYS A 821 26.47 -13.71 -10.53
N TYR A 822 25.93 -13.76 -11.75
CA TYR A 822 26.72 -13.98 -12.94
C TYR A 822 27.79 -12.90 -13.19
N LYS A 823 27.45 -11.60 -12.91
CA LYS A 823 28.44 -10.51 -13.00
C LYS A 823 29.51 -10.61 -11.93
N MET A 824 29.13 -11.10 -10.75
CA MET A 824 30.12 -11.38 -9.69
C MET A 824 31.05 -12.51 -10.11
N ARG A 825 30.53 -13.58 -10.73
CA ARG A 825 31.32 -14.68 -11.28
C ARG A 825 32.28 -14.20 -12.39
N GLU A 826 31.79 -13.41 -13.34
CA GLU A 826 32.64 -12.82 -14.42
C GLU A 826 33.80 -11.98 -13.83
N ALA A 827 33.49 -11.11 -12.86
CA ALA A 827 34.48 -10.30 -12.19
C ALA A 827 35.51 -11.13 -11.39
N ALA A 828 35.06 -12.21 -10.74
CA ALA A 828 35.93 -13.13 -10.00
C ALA A 828 36.83 -13.94 -10.93
N VAL A 829 36.32 -14.43 -12.07
CA VAL A 829 37.12 -15.14 -13.11
C VAL A 829 38.22 -14.23 -13.61
N GLU A 830 37.97 -12.97 -13.83
CA GLU A 830 39.01 -12.01 -14.24
C GLU A 830 39.97 -11.69 -13.11
N LYS A 831 39.48 -11.39 -11.89
CA LYS A 831 40.28 -11.02 -10.72
C LYS A 831 41.25 -12.10 -10.30
N TYR A 832 40.79 -13.34 -10.28
CA TYR A 832 41.59 -14.49 -9.84
C TYR A 832 42.24 -15.26 -10.99
N ASN A 833 42.13 -14.73 -12.24
CA ASN A 833 42.72 -15.32 -13.46
C ASN A 833 42.29 -16.79 -13.73
N LEU A 834 40.99 -17.06 -13.57
CA LEU A 834 40.40 -18.40 -13.68
C LEU A 834 39.95 -18.74 -15.09
N LYS A 835 40.28 -17.95 -16.11
CA LYS A 835 39.86 -18.17 -17.53
C LYS A 835 40.20 -19.53 -18.08
N LYS A 836 41.30 -20.14 -17.64
CA LYS A 836 41.70 -21.46 -18.06
C LYS A 836 40.79 -22.56 -17.51
N ALA A 837 40.39 -22.42 -16.23
CA ALA A 837 39.44 -23.32 -15.61
C ALA A 837 38.01 -23.11 -16.15
N ASP A 838 37.61 -21.88 -16.47
CA ASP A 838 36.32 -21.54 -17.08
C ASP A 838 36.14 -22.06 -18.51
N SER A 839 37.24 -22.33 -19.22
CA SER A 839 37.22 -22.88 -20.58
C SER A 839 37.16 -24.41 -20.66
N ILE A 840 37.16 -25.12 -19.53
CA ILE A 840 37.02 -26.56 -19.46
C ILE A 840 35.54 -26.92 -19.62
N GLU A 841 35.17 -27.49 -20.77
CA GLU A 841 33.85 -28.08 -20.95
C GLU A 841 33.70 -29.27 -19.99
N THR A 842 32.81 -29.12 -19.00
CA THR A 842 32.33 -30.23 -18.17
C THR A 842 31.13 -30.89 -18.88
N ALA A 843 31.22 -32.22 -19.07
CA ALA A 843 30.18 -33.03 -19.69
C ALA A 843 28.87 -33.01 -18.89
#